data_1d0a4f7cfa8d6023d735584318e3da43
#
_entry.id   1d0a4f7cfa8d6023d735584318e3da43
#
_cell.length_a   1.000
_cell.length_b   1.000
_cell.length_c   1.000
_cell.angle_alpha   90.00
_cell.angle_beta   90.00
_cell.angle_gamma   90.00
#
_symmetry.space_group_name_H-M   'P 1'
#
loop_
_entity.id
_entity.type
_entity.pdbx_description
1 polymer ?
#
loop_
_entity_poly.entity_id
_entity_poly.type
_entity_poly.pdbx_seq_one_letter_code
_entity_poly.pdbx_strand_id
1 'polypeptide(L)'
;MPILGNFPAGGGGGGTGGLALAAVTNIATVTAHEKVYVSWTDPNDLVVAGSTLAAWGGTLLVRKAGSAPVSRRDGTVVLDSKTRNQYSTTYFCDSGLTDGVTYYYKFFPYTTSSTYTDSTDDEFTATPAAVAPGNVSGMSAVAAGNGKITVQWGDPAATVVTDGITVSTWASTQVVYKAGSYPTDPSDGTLALNSTTRNQYATNGFTITGLTNGTTYYIAFFPTSTDGAVNTDTANRVAGVPNRLVINDIPAQSGTLTYNKSPQNPVWDSAYNPAIMTLGGETVGTNAKTYVATFTPDDDHVFAGETAPKAKNVSWVIGKATGTLTLTPASLVLDKTTTSATFAISGDFDGSYTVTSMDTSIATVALVSGKTYRVSSVNSTTGTASIKVSCSGGSNYTAPADKSVSVTAKFVTIYGVSWDGSSTTKWSRTDASASFTDPVPAVSNGNGSSPFDSLQPWAGMVKDTSDSAAGVLVKIPKFWYKWTKSGNTLKLQIADGQVDGFNVSPAHANRGDGKGERDFVYVGRYHCASGYKSTTGAAQQVNITRSTARSSIHNLGATIWQFDYAMRVTIQMLYLVEFADWNSQAKIGYGCSAGGSKENNGKTDAMQYHTGTTAANRTTYGYTQYRNIEGLWDNVYDWMDGCYYNGNGMNIIMNPANFSDSSGGTLIGKPSSGWPSAIAVATASGLEWVIYPTAASGSESTYVADDWYYNASYPCLFCGGDYGQYQSHGLFYVYYNGASSTYAYIGCRLQKLP
;
A
#
# COMPACT_ATOMS: atom_id res chain seq x y z
N MET A 1 -90.34 -77.24 -33.24
CA MET A 1 -90.08 -77.46 -34.68
C MET A 1 -88.81 -76.69 -35.04
N PRO A 2 -87.78 -77.38 -35.48
CA PRO A 2 -86.56 -76.68 -35.95
C PRO A 2 -86.71 -76.37 -37.43
N ILE A 3 -86.39 -75.17 -37.81
CA ILE A 3 -86.22 -74.68 -39.21
C ILE A 3 -84.90 -75.12 -39.71
N LEU A 4 -84.86 -75.98 -40.75
CA LEU A 4 -83.66 -76.31 -41.48
C LEU A 4 -83.16 -75.06 -42.22
N GLY A 5 -81.93 -74.57 -41.84
CA GLY A 5 -81.23 -73.53 -42.55
C GLY A 5 -80.59 -74.04 -43.83
N ASN A 6 -80.75 -73.27 -44.90
CA ASN A 6 -80.31 -73.52 -46.25
C ASN A 6 -78.86 -73.98 -46.36
N PHE A 7 -78.68 -75.11 -47.04
CA PHE A 7 -77.42 -75.48 -47.64
C PHE A 7 -77.26 -74.79 -49.03
N PRO A 8 -76.17 -74.18 -49.29
CA PRO A 8 -75.95 -73.67 -50.63
C PRO A 8 -75.71 -74.85 -51.56
N ALA A 9 -76.47 -74.89 -52.61
CA ALA A 9 -76.37 -75.88 -53.68
C ALA A 9 -75.08 -75.64 -54.45
N GLY A 10 -74.15 -76.58 -54.35
CA GLY A 10 -72.97 -76.69 -55.15
C GLY A 10 -73.32 -77.28 -56.54
N GLY A 11 -73.05 -76.59 -57.62
CA GLY A 11 -73.29 -77.01 -58.99
C GLY A 11 -72.43 -78.24 -59.44
N GLY A 12 -73.01 -79.13 -60.02
CA GLY A 12 -72.77 -80.46 -60.58
C GLY A 12 -71.39 -80.78 -61.18
N GLY A 13 -70.95 -81.94 -60.87
CA GLY A 13 -69.92 -82.75 -61.59
C GLY A 13 -69.86 -84.13 -60.96
N GLY A 14 -70.45 -85.18 -61.61
CA GLY A 14 -70.64 -86.50 -61.12
C GLY A 14 -69.41 -87.22 -60.56
N GLY A 15 -69.52 -87.67 -59.37
CA GLY A 15 -68.59 -88.56 -58.67
C GLY A 15 -69.19 -88.93 -57.32
N THR A 16 -69.20 -90.19 -56.92
CA THR A 16 -69.74 -90.72 -55.63
C THR A 16 -69.40 -89.81 -54.48
N GLY A 17 -70.42 -89.17 -53.97
CA GLY A 17 -70.28 -88.07 -53.01
C GLY A 17 -69.81 -88.52 -51.61
N GLY A 18 -68.56 -88.37 -51.32
CA GLY A 18 -68.12 -88.17 -49.93
C GLY A 18 -68.50 -86.83 -49.39
N LEU A 19 -68.87 -86.65 -48.14
CA LEU A 19 -69.11 -85.40 -47.49
C LEU A 19 -67.89 -84.59 -47.40
N ALA A 20 -67.82 -83.32 -47.94
CA ALA A 20 -66.68 -82.42 -47.96
C ALA A 20 -66.71 -81.52 -46.67
N LEU A 21 -65.54 -81.08 -46.28
CA LEU A 21 -65.38 -80.10 -45.21
C LEU A 21 -65.70 -78.68 -45.67
N ALA A 22 -65.86 -77.73 -44.79
CA ALA A 22 -65.93 -76.32 -45.11
C ALA A 22 -64.57 -75.81 -45.65
N ALA A 23 -64.56 -74.61 -46.24
CA ALA A 23 -63.35 -73.90 -46.65
C ALA A 23 -62.54 -73.55 -45.44
N VAL A 24 -61.23 -73.33 -45.57
CA VAL A 24 -60.38 -72.72 -44.58
C VAL A 24 -60.81 -71.27 -44.32
N THR A 25 -60.52 -70.73 -43.18
CA THR A 25 -60.89 -69.34 -42.80
C THR A 25 -59.67 -68.59 -42.25
N ASN A 26 -59.79 -67.26 -42.08
CA ASN A 26 -58.79 -66.40 -41.49
C ASN A 26 -57.42 -66.48 -42.24
N ILE A 27 -57.45 -66.52 -43.57
CA ILE A 27 -56.24 -66.52 -44.38
C ILE A 27 -55.57 -65.17 -44.25
N ALA A 28 -54.35 -65.11 -43.73
CA ALA A 28 -53.53 -63.92 -43.72
C ALA A 28 -52.14 -64.22 -44.33
N THR A 29 -51.60 -63.24 -45.03
CA THR A 29 -50.34 -63.41 -45.75
C THR A 29 -49.39 -62.26 -45.45
N VAL A 30 -48.09 -62.58 -45.34
CA VAL A 30 -47.00 -61.64 -45.31
C VAL A 30 -45.99 -62.01 -46.40
N THR A 31 -45.58 -61.03 -47.20
CA THR A 31 -44.60 -61.22 -48.24
C THR A 31 -43.21 -60.69 -47.81
N ALA A 32 -42.19 -61.38 -48.17
CA ALA A 32 -40.79 -60.95 -48.04
C ALA A 32 -39.97 -61.38 -49.20
N HIS A 33 -38.67 -61.08 -49.23
CA HIS A 33 -37.75 -61.46 -50.27
C HIS A 33 -37.81 -62.98 -50.51
N GLU A 34 -38.17 -63.38 -51.70
CA GLU A 34 -38.31 -64.77 -52.11
C GLU A 34 -39.17 -65.67 -51.24
N LYS A 35 -40.06 -65.10 -50.44
CA LYS A 35 -40.91 -65.81 -49.44
C LYS A 35 -42.33 -65.29 -49.35
N VAL A 36 -43.23 -66.20 -49.14
CA VAL A 36 -44.61 -65.96 -48.77
C VAL A 36 -44.90 -66.66 -47.43
N TYR A 37 -45.29 -65.94 -46.48
CA TYR A 37 -45.79 -66.47 -45.17
C TYR A 37 -47.30 -66.44 -45.19
N VAL A 38 -47.91 -67.57 -44.84
CA VAL A 38 -49.37 -67.69 -44.81
C VAL A 38 -49.84 -68.34 -43.48
N SER A 39 -50.92 -67.80 -42.95
CA SER A 39 -51.61 -68.41 -41.81
C SER A 39 -53.10 -68.59 -42.16
N TRP A 40 -53.69 -69.60 -41.61
CA TRP A 40 -55.10 -69.92 -41.82
C TRP A 40 -55.66 -70.72 -40.64
N THR A 41 -57.00 -70.82 -40.56
CA THR A 41 -57.71 -71.71 -39.66
C THR A 41 -58.35 -72.87 -40.41
N ASP A 42 -58.02 -74.08 -40.05
CA ASP A 42 -58.53 -75.29 -40.66
C ASP A 42 -60.05 -75.44 -40.33
N PRO A 43 -60.78 -76.03 -41.26
CA PRO A 43 -62.21 -76.28 -40.99
C PRO A 43 -62.47 -77.23 -39.84
N ASN A 44 -63.60 -77.08 -39.20
CA ASN A 44 -64.05 -78.01 -38.23
C ASN A 44 -64.57 -79.32 -38.86
N ASP A 45 -64.64 -80.37 -38.13
CA ASP A 45 -65.28 -81.59 -38.57
C ASP A 45 -66.74 -81.27 -38.91
N LEU A 46 -67.22 -81.92 -39.96
CA LEU A 46 -68.66 -81.83 -40.29
C LEU A 46 -69.43 -82.74 -39.31
N VAL A 47 -70.15 -82.02 -38.41
CA VAL A 47 -70.98 -82.72 -37.40
C VAL A 47 -72.44 -82.33 -37.63
N VAL A 48 -73.33 -83.33 -37.75
CA VAL A 48 -74.78 -83.17 -37.88
C VAL A 48 -75.43 -84.04 -36.79
N ALA A 49 -76.32 -83.43 -36.00
CA ALA A 49 -77.05 -84.03 -34.90
C ALA A 49 -76.13 -84.85 -33.91
N GLY A 50 -74.90 -84.32 -33.65
CA GLY A 50 -73.93 -84.83 -32.72
C GLY A 50 -73.07 -86.02 -33.25
N SER A 51 -73.25 -86.43 -34.53
CA SER A 51 -72.46 -87.40 -35.20
C SER A 51 -71.49 -86.76 -36.18
N THR A 52 -70.16 -87.06 -36.10
CA THR A 52 -69.18 -86.66 -37.05
C THR A 52 -69.42 -87.36 -38.36
N LEU A 53 -69.82 -86.65 -39.38
CA LEU A 53 -70.06 -87.17 -40.76
C LEU A 53 -68.81 -87.12 -41.62
N ALA A 54 -67.92 -86.07 -41.35
CA ALA A 54 -66.61 -86.03 -42.02
C ALA A 54 -65.63 -85.41 -41.02
N ALA A 55 -64.60 -86.16 -40.65
CA ALA A 55 -63.55 -85.70 -39.77
C ALA A 55 -62.39 -85.14 -40.63
N TRP A 56 -61.87 -83.99 -40.19
CA TRP A 56 -60.71 -83.36 -40.85
C TRP A 56 -59.48 -84.25 -40.75
N GLY A 57 -58.79 -84.53 -41.91
CA GLY A 57 -57.66 -85.37 -42.02
C GLY A 57 -56.38 -84.63 -42.38
N GLY A 58 -56.53 -83.43 -42.89
CA GLY A 58 -55.42 -82.54 -43.23
C GLY A 58 -55.84 -81.41 -44.19
N THR A 59 -54.91 -80.51 -44.47
CA THR A 59 -55.09 -79.41 -45.41
C THR A 59 -53.85 -79.35 -46.33
N LEU A 60 -54.10 -79.55 -47.66
CA LEU A 60 -53.08 -79.38 -48.69
C LEU A 60 -53.05 -77.89 -49.09
N LEU A 61 -51.85 -77.34 -49.26
CA LEU A 61 -51.63 -76.05 -49.87
C LEU A 61 -50.91 -76.24 -51.18
N VAL A 62 -51.51 -75.76 -52.26
CA VAL A 62 -50.94 -75.86 -53.60
C VAL A 62 -50.66 -74.48 -54.16
N ARG A 63 -49.48 -74.26 -54.75
CA ARG A 63 -49.04 -73.02 -55.34
C ARG A 63 -48.89 -73.20 -56.85
N LYS A 64 -49.22 -72.14 -57.59
CA LYS A 64 -49.01 -72.07 -59.05
C LYS A 64 -48.66 -70.64 -59.44
N ALA A 65 -47.75 -70.42 -60.35
CA ALA A 65 -47.52 -69.08 -60.92
C ALA A 65 -48.51 -68.81 -62.06
N GLY A 66 -48.97 -67.56 -62.20
CA GLY A 66 -49.78 -67.05 -63.29
C GLY A 66 -51.27 -67.34 -63.27
N SER A 67 -51.78 -68.36 -62.56
CA SER A 67 -53.24 -68.59 -62.36
C SER A 67 -53.51 -69.49 -61.16
N ALA A 68 -54.73 -69.44 -60.60
CA ALA A 68 -55.13 -70.25 -59.50
C ALA A 68 -55.06 -71.77 -59.86
N PRO A 69 -54.61 -72.61 -58.93
CA PRO A 69 -54.68 -74.06 -59.05
C PRO A 69 -56.16 -74.51 -59.19
N VAL A 70 -56.51 -75.17 -60.29
CA VAL A 70 -57.87 -75.69 -60.53
C VAL A 70 -58.06 -77.07 -59.89
N SER A 71 -57.06 -77.70 -59.42
CA SER A 71 -57.09 -78.93 -58.64
C SER A 71 -55.83 -79.10 -57.79
N ARG A 72 -55.82 -79.97 -56.85
CA ARG A 72 -54.64 -80.29 -55.95
C ARG A 72 -53.41 -80.78 -56.71
N ARG A 73 -53.52 -81.12 -57.97
CA ARG A 73 -52.41 -81.55 -58.88
C ARG A 73 -52.05 -80.50 -59.93
N ASP A 74 -52.76 -79.40 -59.89
CA ASP A 74 -52.50 -78.31 -60.83
C ASP A 74 -51.60 -77.25 -60.18
N GLY A 75 -50.34 -77.58 -59.99
CA GLY A 75 -49.34 -76.74 -59.34
C GLY A 75 -48.43 -77.57 -58.48
N THR A 76 -47.66 -76.88 -57.64
CA THR A 76 -46.73 -77.44 -56.67
C THR A 76 -47.41 -77.51 -55.26
N VAL A 77 -47.51 -78.71 -54.69
CA VAL A 77 -47.90 -78.89 -53.33
C VAL A 77 -46.76 -78.36 -52.44
N VAL A 78 -46.99 -77.29 -51.73
CA VAL A 78 -46.02 -76.61 -50.89
C VAL A 78 -46.11 -77.07 -49.43
N LEU A 79 -47.31 -77.55 -49.03
CA LEU A 79 -47.52 -78.11 -47.66
C LEU A 79 -48.70 -79.12 -47.69
N ASP A 80 -48.56 -80.17 -46.89
CA ASP A 80 -49.64 -81.08 -46.47
C ASP A 80 -49.66 -81.07 -44.90
N SER A 81 -50.55 -80.20 -44.33
CA SER A 81 -50.67 -80.05 -42.93
C SER A 81 -51.53 -81.15 -42.34
N LYS A 82 -50.99 -81.90 -41.37
CA LYS A 82 -51.66 -83.02 -40.65
C LYS A 82 -52.07 -82.66 -39.24
N THR A 83 -51.69 -81.44 -38.76
CA THR A 83 -52.01 -80.95 -37.41
C THR A 83 -53.03 -79.84 -37.58
N ARG A 84 -54.24 -80.04 -37.03
CA ARG A 84 -55.31 -79.06 -37.19
C ARG A 84 -54.90 -77.73 -36.56
N ASN A 85 -55.14 -76.61 -37.29
CA ASN A 85 -54.85 -75.25 -36.86
C ASN A 85 -53.35 -74.98 -36.54
N GLN A 86 -52.45 -75.81 -37.09
CA GLN A 86 -50.99 -75.64 -36.87
C GLN A 86 -50.52 -74.23 -37.25
N TYR A 87 -51.14 -73.66 -38.26
CA TYR A 87 -50.76 -72.34 -38.80
C TYR A 87 -51.87 -71.28 -38.53
N SER A 88 -52.70 -71.46 -37.53
CA SER A 88 -53.74 -70.52 -37.19
C SER A 88 -53.23 -69.30 -36.35
N THR A 89 -52.09 -69.47 -35.70
CA THR A 89 -51.38 -68.45 -34.87
C THR A 89 -49.91 -68.30 -35.24
N THR A 90 -49.45 -69.10 -36.15
CA THR A 90 -48.11 -69.06 -36.72
C THR A 90 -48.21 -69.09 -38.24
N TYR A 91 -47.16 -68.69 -38.89
CA TYR A 91 -47.14 -68.70 -40.36
C TYR A 91 -46.37 -69.90 -40.93
N PHE A 92 -46.92 -70.52 -41.98
CA PHE A 92 -46.17 -71.37 -42.89
C PHE A 92 -45.33 -70.51 -43.80
N CYS A 93 -44.04 -70.82 -44.03
CA CYS A 93 -43.17 -70.08 -44.94
C CYS A 93 -42.96 -70.87 -46.20
N ASP A 94 -43.45 -70.38 -47.28
CA ASP A 94 -43.09 -70.84 -48.64
C ASP A 94 -41.91 -70.00 -49.16
N SER A 95 -40.79 -70.63 -49.47
CA SER A 95 -39.54 -70.00 -49.80
C SER A 95 -38.97 -70.42 -51.10
N GLY A 96 -37.93 -69.73 -51.64
CA GLY A 96 -37.37 -69.98 -52.93
C GLY A 96 -38.24 -69.50 -54.07
N LEU A 97 -39.00 -68.47 -53.82
CA LEU A 97 -39.85 -67.82 -54.76
C LEU A 97 -39.08 -66.75 -55.55
N THR A 98 -39.64 -66.29 -56.68
CA THR A 98 -39.07 -65.19 -57.43
C THR A 98 -39.81 -63.88 -57.13
N ASP A 99 -39.07 -62.89 -56.71
CA ASP A 99 -39.66 -61.55 -56.43
C ASP A 99 -40.34 -60.95 -57.68
N GLY A 100 -41.44 -60.28 -57.44
CA GLY A 100 -42.26 -59.66 -58.50
C GLY A 100 -43.12 -60.63 -59.24
N VAL A 101 -43.03 -61.94 -59.02
CA VAL A 101 -43.93 -62.96 -59.63
C VAL A 101 -45.11 -63.21 -58.70
N THR A 102 -46.34 -63.04 -59.22
CA THR A 102 -47.54 -63.29 -58.43
C THR A 102 -47.79 -64.83 -58.47
N TYR A 103 -47.79 -65.35 -57.25
CA TYR A 103 -48.13 -66.77 -57.00
C TYR A 103 -49.56 -66.85 -56.52
N TYR A 104 -50.27 -67.85 -57.07
CA TYR A 104 -51.64 -68.21 -56.69
C TYR A 104 -51.61 -69.42 -55.86
N TYR A 105 -52.29 -69.39 -54.75
CA TYR A 105 -52.36 -70.46 -53.76
C TYR A 105 -53.79 -70.89 -53.57
N LYS A 106 -53.98 -72.22 -53.41
CA LYS A 106 -55.26 -72.75 -53.05
C LYS A 106 -55.15 -73.83 -51.98
N PHE A 107 -56.02 -73.76 -51.03
CA PHE A 107 -56.10 -74.78 -49.98
C PHE A 107 -57.09 -75.88 -50.43
N PHE A 108 -56.78 -77.10 -50.10
CA PHE A 108 -57.60 -78.26 -50.32
C PHE A 108 -57.72 -79.02 -48.97
N PRO A 109 -58.58 -78.60 -48.06
CA PRO A 109 -58.86 -79.40 -46.89
C PRO A 109 -59.42 -80.75 -47.26
N TYR A 110 -59.06 -81.75 -46.53
CA TYR A 110 -59.57 -83.10 -46.76
C TYR A 110 -59.84 -83.89 -45.53
N THR A 111 -60.74 -84.83 -45.69
CA THR A 111 -61.19 -85.76 -44.62
C THR A 111 -60.27 -86.88 -44.32
N THR A 112 -60.36 -87.51 -43.19
CA THR A 112 -59.61 -88.77 -42.92
C THR A 112 -59.89 -89.87 -43.88
N SER A 113 -60.96 -89.79 -44.71
CA SER A 113 -61.24 -90.63 -45.88
C SER A 113 -60.77 -90.13 -47.22
N SER A 114 -59.88 -89.08 -47.15
CA SER A 114 -59.28 -88.53 -48.37
C SER A 114 -60.26 -87.83 -49.33
N THR A 115 -61.40 -87.34 -48.90
CA THR A 115 -62.25 -86.45 -49.66
C THR A 115 -61.81 -84.99 -49.52
N TYR A 116 -61.54 -84.33 -50.58
CA TYR A 116 -60.98 -82.95 -50.63
C TYR A 116 -62.08 -81.94 -50.90
N THR A 117 -62.00 -80.83 -50.20
CA THR A 117 -62.81 -79.64 -50.51
C THR A 117 -62.16 -78.85 -51.62
N ASP A 118 -62.93 -78.40 -52.56
CA ASP A 118 -62.48 -77.56 -53.68
C ASP A 118 -63.40 -76.34 -53.75
N SER A 119 -63.01 -75.30 -53.02
CA SER A 119 -63.74 -74.05 -52.91
C SER A 119 -62.93 -72.90 -53.53
N THR A 120 -63.59 -71.93 -54.10
CA THR A 120 -62.96 -70.69 -54.50
C THR A 120 -62.68 -69.78 -53.34
N ASP A 121 -63.29 -70.01 -52.15
CA ASP A 121 -63.07 -69.23 -50.89
C ASP A 121 -61.74 -69.62 -50.23
N ASP A 122 -61.12 -70.74 -50.72
CA ASP A 122 -59.79 -71.23 -50.30
C ASP A 122 -58.62 -70.71 -51.11
N GLU A 123 -58.83 -69.67 -51.90
CA GLU A 123 -57.80 -69.11 -52.79
C GLU A 123 -57.26 -67.75 -52.30
N PHE A 124 -55.99 -67.53 -52.50
CA PHE A 124 -55.35 -66.22 -52.31
C PHE A 124 -54.18 -66.05 -53.28
N THR A 125 -53.70 -64.79 -53.41
CA THR A 125 -52.53 -64.47 -54.22
C THR A 125 -51.53 -63.75 -53.33
N ALA A 126 -50.23 -63.94 -53.60
CA ALA A 126 -49.17 -63.20 -52.96
C ALA A 126 -47.99 -63.00 -53.94
N THR A 127 -47.39 -61.84 -53.91
CA THR A 127 -46.25 -61.47 -54.74
C THR A 127 -45.07 -61.17 -53.78
N PRO A 128 -44.10 -62.05 -53.68
CA PRO A 128 -42.88 -61.81 -52.89
C PRO A 128 -42.16 -60.60 -53.41
N ALA A 129 -41.62 -59.80 -52.55
CA ALA A 129 -40.77 -58.67 -52.90
C ALA A 129 -39.80 -58.38 -51.74
N ALA A 130 -38.60 -57.97 -52.06
CA ALA A 130 -37.68 -57.44 -51.03
C ALA A 130 -38.20 -56.13 -50.47
N VAL A 131 -38.23 -56.00 -49.16
CA VAL A 131 -38.75 -54.85 -48.45
C VAL A 131 -37.56 -53.99 -47.99
N ALA A 132 -37.62 -52.68 -48.29
CA ALA A 132 -36.59 -51.74 -47.86
C ALA A 132 -36.69 -51.49 -46.33
N PRO A 133 -35.58 -51.19 -45.66
CA PRO A 133 -35.59 -50.72 -44.27
C PRO A 133 -36.39 -49.43 -44.13
N GLY A 134 -36.74 -49.04 -42.88
CA GLY A 134 -37.43 -47.79 -42.56
C GLY A 134 -36.57 -46.55 -42.83
N ASN A 135 -37.12 -45.39 -42.54
CA ASN A 135 -36.43 -44.11 -42.71
C ASN A 135 -35.34 -43.89 -41.63
N VAL A 136 -34.27 -43.17 -42.02
CA VAL A 136 -33.33 -42.63 -41.03
C VAL A 136 -33.99 -41.55 -40.17
N SER A 137 -33.41 -41.25 -39.04
CA SER A 137 -33.87 -40.26 -38.08
C SER A 137 -32.79 -39.26 -37.64
N GLY A 138 -33.18 -38.12 -37.06
CA GLY A 138 -32.25 -37.16 -36.50
C GLY A 138 -31.22 -36.59 -37.46
N MET A 139 -31.58 -36.46 -38.72
CA MET A 139 -30.66 -35.99 -39.79
C MET A 139 -30.29 -34.54 -39.58
N SER A 140 -29.02 -34.24 -39.73
CA SER A 140 -28.48 -32.86 -39.81
C SER A 140 -27.31 -32.80 -40.81
N ALA A 141 -27.09 -31.57 -41.32
CA ALA A 141 -25.94 -31.26 -42.17
C ALA A 141 -25.47 -29.87 -41.79
N VAL A 142 -24.32 -29.77 -41.09
CA VAL A 142 -23.77 -28.53 -40.60
C VAL A 142 -22.40 -28.26 -41.17
N ALA A 143 -22.08 -26.97 -41.38
CA ALA A 143 -20.72 -26.57 -41.76
C ALA A 143 -19.72 -27.02 -40.68
N ALA A 144 -18.63 -27.63 -41.10
CA ALA A 144 -17.60 -28.20 -40.22
C ALA A 144 -16.20 -27.64 -40.52
N GLY A 145 -16.13 -26.51 -41.24
CA GLY A 145 -14.89 -25.88 -41.66
C GLY A 145 -14.82 -25.63 -43.15
N ASN A 146 -13.60 -25.29 -43.62
CA ASN A 146 -13.33 -24.96 -44.99
C ASN A 146 -13.62 -26.16 -45.93
N GLY A 147 -14.66 -26.05 -46.72
CA GLY A 147 -15.06 -27.12 -47.66
C GLY A 147 -15.56 -28.39 -46.97
N LYS A 148 -16.10 -28.29 -45.75
CA LYS A 148 -16.52 -29.45 -44.97
C LYS A 148 -17.97 -29.31 -44.50
N ILE A 149 -18.70 -30.42 -44.57
CA ILE A 149 -20.02 -30.58 -43.94
C ILE A 149 -20.00 -31.84 -43.08
N THR A 150 -20.38 -31.73 -41.84
CA THR A 150 -20.66 -32.91 -41.01
C THR A 150 -22.12 -33.27 -41.11
N VAL A 151 -22.38 -34.48 -41.50
CA VAL A 151 -23.72 -35.09 -41.59
C VAL A 151 -23.91 -36.07 -40.42
N GLN A 152 -25.08 -36.02 -39.82
CA GLN A 152 -25.44 -36.91 -38.72
C GLN A 152 -26.79 -37.55 -38.98
N TRP A 153 -26.97 -38.81 -38.63
CA TRP A 153 -28.22 -39.52 -38.73
C TRP A 153 -28.26 -40.73 -37.79
N GLY A 154 -29.46 -41.13 -37.41
CA GLY A 154 -29.74 -42.42 -36.77
C GLY A 154 -30.27 -43.40 -37.81
N ASP A 155 -29.68 -44.58 -37.92
CA ASP A 155 -30.14 -45.62 -38.87
C ASP A 155 -31.50 -46.16 -38.41
N PRO A 156 -32.29 -46.68 -39.37
CA PRO A 156 -33.58 -47.28 -39.05
C PRO A 156 -33.49 -48.48 -38.08
N ALA A 157 -34.62 -49.01 -37.66
CA ALA A 157 -34.66 -50.25 -36.90
C ALA A 157 -33.93 -51.38 -37.62
N ALA A 158 -33.26 -52.25 -36.87
CA ALA A 158 -32.46 -53.35 -37.44
C ALA A 158 -33.31 -54.29 -38.32
N THR A 159 -34.59 -54.37 -38.08
CA THR A 159 -35.51 -55.21 -38.83
C THR A 159 -36.84 -54.46 -39.08
N VAL A 160 -37.48 -54.75 -40.18
CA VAL A 160 -38.88 -54.46 -40.41
C VAL A 160 -39.69 -55.68 -40.12
N VAL A 161 -40.67 -55.58 -39.28
CA VAL A 161 -41.53 -56.71 -38.87
C VAL A 161 -42.97 -56.41 -39.27
N THR A 162 -43.63 -57.33 -40.00
CA THR A 162 -45.04 -57.31 -40.34
C THR A 162 -45.70 -58.55 -39.75
N ASP A 163 -46.71 -58.34 -38.95
CA ASP A 163 -47.47 -59.44 -38.27
C ASP A 163 -46.58 -60.49 -37.57
N GLY A 164 -45.50 -59.98 -36.93
CA GLY A 164 -44.53 -60.82 -36.23
C GLY A 164 -43.43 -61.48 -37.10
N ILE A 165 -43.48 -61.29 -38.44
CA ILE A 165 -42.53 -61.84 -39.37
C ILE A 165 -41.48 -60.76 -39.74
N THR A 166 -40.21 -61.06 -39.63
CA THR A 166 -39.13 -60.18 -40.10
C THR A 166 -39.14 -60.22 -41.66
N VAL A 167 -39.53 -59.12 -42.28
CA VAL A 167 -39.60 -59.00 -43.76
C VAL A 167 -38.46 -58.26 -44.35
N SER A 168 -37.66 -57.50 -43.54
CA SER A 168 -36.44 -56.82 -43.93
C SER A 168 -35.44 -56.74 -42.81
N THR A 169 -34.16 -56.81 -43.10
CA THR A 169 -33.07 -56.60 -42.18
C THR A 169 -32.15 -55.52 -42.74
N TRP A 170 -31.88 -54.47 -41.96
CA TRP A 170 -30.96 -53.41 -42.35
C TRP A 170 -29.52 -53.96 -42.53
N ALA A 171 -28.89 -53.63 -43.65
CA ALA A 171 -27.50 -54.00 -43.98
C ALA A 171 -26.55 -52.83 -43.95
N SER A 172 -26.98 -51.69 -44.52
CA SER A 172 -26.15 -50.49 -44.60
C SER A 172 -27.01 -49.24 -44.87
N THR A 173 -26.39 -48.06 -44.65
CA THR A 173 -26.94 -46.79 -45.13
C THR A 173 -25.91 -46.10 -46.03
N GLN A 174 -26.24 -45.90 -47.30
CA GLN A 174 -25.42 -45.14 -48.23
C GLN A 174 -25.76 -43.66 -48.12
N VAL A 175 -24.72 -42.81 -47.98
CA VAL A 175 -24.83 -41.35 -47.96
C VAL A 175 -24.31 -40.81 -49.28
N VAL A 176 -25.20 -40.20 -50.04
CA VAL A 176 -24.89 -39.67 -51.38
C VAL A 176 -25.21 -38.15 -51.38
N TYR A 177 -24.34 -37.38 -52.01
CA TYR A 177 -24.51 -35.95 -52.11
C TYR A 177 -24.26 -35.42 -53.52
N LYS A 178 -24.87 -34.27 -53.83
CA LYS A 178 -24.57 -33.50 -55.06
C LYS A 178 -24.97 -32.03 -54.87
N ALA A 179 -24.46 -31.16 -55.74
CA ALA A 179 -24.94 -29.77 -55.79
C ALA A 179 -26.21 -29.68 -56.65
N GLY A 180 -27.07 -28.68 -56.35
CA GLY A 180 -28.21 -28.32 -57.20
C GLY A 180 -29.53 -29.02 -56.89
N SER A 181 -29.53 -30.33 -56.58
CA SER A 181 -30.78 -31.05 -56.22
C SER A 181 -30.47 -32.26 -55.33
N TYR A 182 -31.50 -32.83 -54.70
CA TYR A 182 -31.36 -34.06 -53.92
C TYR A 182 -31.06 -35.27 -54.81
N PRO A 183 -30.14 -36.18 -54.42
CA PRO A 183 -30.02 -37.49 -55.00
C PRO A 183 -31.37 -38.25 -54.94
N THR A 184 -31.72 -38.92 -56.04
CA THR A 184 -32.97 -39.73 -56.18
C THR A 184 -32.75 -41.17 -55.86
N ASP A 185 -31.51 -41.66 -56.08
CA ASP A 185 -31.10 -43.04 -55.84
C ASP A 185 -29.56 -43.06 -55.49
N PRO A 186 -29.01 -44.21 -55.06
CA PRO A 186 -27.61 -44.28 -54.62
C PRO A 186 -26.57 -44.00 -55.75
N SER A 187 -26.97 -43.96 -57.02
CA SER A 187 -26.08 -43.64 -58.16
C SER A 187 -26.22 -42.19 -58.63
N ASP A 188 -27.18 -41.43 -58.09
CA ASP A 188 -27.46 -40.06 -58.53
C ASP A 188 -26.67 -39.05 -57.67
N GLY A 189 -25.35 -39.06 -57.78
CA GLY A 189 -24.44 -38.14 -57.08
C GLY A 189 -23.13 -38.77 -56.68
N THR A 190 -22.46 -38.16 -55.75
CA THR A 190 -21.18 -38.66 -55.19
C THR A 190 -21.47 -39.43 -53.90
N LEU A 191 -21.04 -40.70 -53.87
CA LEU A 191 -21.10 -41.52 -52.67
C LEU A 191 -20.08 -40.97 -51.65
N ALA A 192 -20.56 -40.45 -50.51
CA ALA A 192 -19.73 -40.01 -49.43
C ALA A 192 -19.31 -41.18 -48.53
N LEU A 193 -20.23 -42.08 -48.25
CA LEU A 193 -20.03 -43.19 -47.33
C LEU A 193 -21.07 -44.29 -47.55
N ASN A 194 -20.67 -45.55 -47.37
CA ASN A 194 -21.58 -46.66 -47.13
C ASN A 194 -21.35 -47.18 -45.71
N SER A 195 -22.25 -46.81 -44.78
CA SER A 195 -22.14 -47.20 -43.38
C SER A 195 -22.74 -48.56 -43.15
N THR A 196 -21.93 -49.53 -42.70
CA THR A 196 -22.34 -50.93 -42.39
C THR A 196 -22.46 -51.18 -40.89
N THR A 197 -22.08 -50.19 -40.03
CA THR A 197 -22.28 -50.30 -38.59
C THR A 197 -23.44 -49.41 -38.19
N ARG A 198 -24.51 -50.04 -37.67
CA ARG A 198 -25.74 -49.33 -37.31
C ARG A 198 -25.51 -48.23 -36.26
N ASN A 199 -26.03 -47.05 -36.51
CA ASN A 199 -25.93 -45.84 -35.64
C ASN A 199 -24.51 -45.34 -35.39
N GLN A 200 -23.51 -45.73 -36.22
CA GLN A 200 -22.13 -45.29 -36.08
C GLN A 200 -21.98 -43.76 -36.05
N TYR A 201 -22.79 -43.08 -36.83
CA TYR A 201 -22.73 -41.63 -37.03
C TYR A 201 -23.90 -40.87 -36.37
N ALA A 202 -24.60 -41.54 -35.43
CA ALA A 202 -25.75 -40.94 -34.74
C ALA A 202 -25.36 -39.84 -33.75
N THR A 203 -24.13 -39.87 -33.20
CA THR A 203 -23.64 -38.91 -32.19
C THR A 203 -22.61 -37.93 -32.76
N ASN A 204 -21.60 -38.43 -33.45
CA ASN A 204 -20.45 -37.59 -33.87
C ASN A 204 -20.52 -37.24 -35.36
N GLY A 205 -21.46 -37.80 -36.11
CA GLY A 205 -21.61 -37.56 -37.56
C GLY A 205 -20.43 -38.07 -38.41
N PHE A 206 -20.55 -37.91 -39.71
CA PHE A 206 -19.54 -38.16 -40.73
C PHE A 206 -19.24 -36.86 -41.47
N THR A 207 -17.93 -36.51 -41.65
CA THR A 207 -17.56 -35.26 -42.33
C THR A 207 -17.23 -35.51 -43.79
N ILE A 208 -18.01 -34.89 -44.68
CA ILE A 208 -17.77 -34.82 -46.12
C ILE A 208 -16.79 -33.67 -46.34
N THR A 209 -15.70 -33.92 -47.07
CA THR A 209 -14.63 -32.94 -47.35
C THR A 209 -14.46 -32.65 -48.84
N GLY A 210 -13.68 -31.61 -49.17
CA GLY A 210 -13.42 -31.26 -50.60
C GLY A 210 -14.57 -30.53 -51.26
N LEU A 211 -15.47 -29.95 -50.47
CA LEU A 211 -16.63 -29.19 -50.95
C LEU A 211 -16.25 -27.72 -51.26
N THR A 212 -17.08 -27.03 -52.01
CA THR A 212 -16.92 -25.59 -52.27
C THR A 212 -17.74 -24.76 -51.29
N ASN A 213 -17.07 -23.91 -50.51
CA ASN A 213 -17.75 -23.02 -49.59
C ASN A 213 -18.84 -22.17 -50.26
N GLY A 214 -19.95 -21.96 -49.58
CA GLY A 214 -21.08 -21.18 -50.07
C GLY A 214 -21.98 -21.94 -51.05
N THR A 215 -21.60 -23.16 -51.48
CA THR A 215 -22.41 -23.99 -52.36
C THR A 215 -23.34 -24.89 -51.53
N THR A 216 -24.62 -24.88 -51.84
CA THR A 216 -25.56 -25.81 -51.19
C THR A 216 -25.39 -27.20 -51.72
N TYR A 217 -25.07 -28.14 -50.86
CA TYR A 217 -25.03 -29.57 -51.16
C TYR A 217 -26.28 -30.24 -50.60
N TYR A 218 -26.91 -31.03 -51.44
CA TYR A 218 -28.08 -31.83 -51.16
C TYR A 218 -27.67 -33.26 -50.86
N ILE A 219 -28.03 -33.81 -49.74
CA ILE A 219 -27.54 -35.06 -49.17
C ILE A 219 -28.74 -35.98 -48.95
N ALA A 220 -28.66 -37.21 -49.45
CA ALA A 220 -29.68 -38.23 -49.22
C ALA A 220 -29.09 -39.47 -48.59
N PHE A 221 -29.87 -40.10 -47.72
CA PHE A 221 -29.53 -41.35 -47.05
C PHE A 221 -30.37 -42.47 -47.61
N PHE A 222 -29.72 -43.54 -47.99
CA PHE A 222 -30.34 -44.70 -48.64
C PHE A 222 -30.12 -45.96 -47.78
N PRO A 223 -30.98 -46.21 -46.75
CA PRO A 223 -30.95 -47.47 -46.02
C PRO A 223 -31.22 -48.64 -46.96
N THR A 224 -30.36 -49.64 -46.90
CA THR A 224 -30.41 -50.85 -47.79
C THR A 224 -30.57 -52.10 -46.93
N SER A 225 -31.47 -52.98 -47.32
CA SER A 225 -31.63 -54.29 -46.67
C SER A 225 -30.55 -55.33 -47.09
N THR A 226 -30.44 -56.39 -46.32
CA THR A 226 -29.58 -57.56 -46.70
C THR A 226 -29.97 -58.16 -48.02
N ASP A 227 -31.20 -57.99 -48.44
CA ASP A 227 -31.75 -58.52 -49.72
C ASP A 227 -31.67 -57.49 -50.84
N GLY A 228 -30.97 -56.34 -50.61
CA GLY A 228 -30.67 -55.34 -51.64
C GLY A 228 -31.78 -54.32 -51.85
N ALA A 229 -32.91 -54.36 -51.12
CA ALA A 229 -33.95 -53.35 -51.32
C ALA A 229 -33.48 -52.01 -50.69
N VAL A 230 -33.59 -50.94 -51.43
CA VAL A 230 -33.14 -49.61 -51.07
C VAL A 230 -34.33 -48.70 -50.71
N ASN A 231 -34.26 -48.04 -49.57
CA ASN A 231 -35.21 -47.01 -49.23
C ASN A 231 -34.87 -45.69 -49.91
N THR A 232 -35.70 -45.21 -50.82
CA THR A 232 -35.54 -43.97 -51.58
C THR A 232 -36.53 -42.86 -51.12
N ASP A 233 -37.07 -43.00 -49.93
CA ASP A 233 -38.02 -42.02 -49.40
C ASP A 233 -37.39 -40.62 -49.31
N THR A 234 -38.16 -39.63 -49.77
CA THR A 234 -37.75 -38.22 -49.72
C THR A 234 -37.62 -37.66 -48.30
N ALA A 235 -38.14 -38.36 -47.32
CA ALA A 235 -37.96 -38.03 -45.91
C ALA A 235 -36.47 -38.23 -45.45
N ASN A 236 -35.66 -39.03 -46.20
CA ASN A 236 -34.28 -39.34 -45.90
C ASN A 236 -33.28 -38.31 -46.48
N ARG A 237 -33.56 -37.01 -46.37
CA ARG A 237 -32.83 -35.97 -47.08
C ARG A 237 -32.53 -34.77 -46.19
N VAL A 238 -31.34 -34.18 -46.36
CA VAL A 238 -30.92 -32.95 -45.67
C VAL A 238 -30.02 -32.13 -46.62
N ALA A 239 -29.95 -30.80 -46.41
CA ALA A 239 -29.02 -29.95 -47.17
C ALA A 239 -28.11 -29.20 -46.23
N GLY A 240 -26.89 -28.94 -46.66
CA GLY A 240 -25.90 -28.18 -45.94
C GLY A 240 -25.05 -27.30 -46.84
N VAL A 241 -24.49 -26.24 -46.29
CA VAL A 241 -23.58 -25.32 -46.96
C VAL A 241 -22.24 -25.34 -46.22
N PRO A 242 -21.16 -25.80 -46.82
CA PRO A 242 -19.85 -25.75 -46.21
C PRO A 242 -19.41 -24.29 -46.15
N ASN A 243 -18.96 -23.88 -44.96
CA ASN A 243 -18.37 -22.57 -44.71
C ASN A 243 -17.31 -22.72 -43.64
N ARG A 244 -16.33 -21.79 -43.60
CA ARG A 244 -15.46 -21.67 -42.46
C ARG A 244 -16.27 -21.33 -41.20
N LEU A 245 -15.88 -21.90 -40.09
CA LEU A 245 -16.53 -21.66 -38.83
C LEU A 245 -16.13 -20.26 -38.28
N VAL A 246 -17.08 -19.51 -37.77
CA VAL A 246 -16.86 -18.15 -37.33
C VAL A 246 -16.43 -18.15 -35.87
N ILE A 247 -15.28 -17.54 -35.61
CA ILE A 247 -14.82 -17.18 -34.27
C ILE A 247 -15.35 -15.78 -33.97
N ASN A 248 -16.30 -15.67 -33.06
CA ASN A 248 -16.97 -14.40 -32.75
C ASN A 248 -16.11 -13.49 -31.88
N ASP A 249 -15.33 -14.05 -30.98
CA ASP A 249 -14.56 -13.31 -29.99
C ASP A 249 -13.06 -13.37 -30.32
N ILE A 250 -12.41 -12.22 -30.26
CA ILE A 250 -10.96 -12.13 -30.37
C ILE A 250 -10.37 -12.34 -28.97
N PRO A 251 -9.39 -13.25 -28.79
CA PRO A 251 -8.77 -13.45 -27.48
C PRO A 251 -8.24 -12.17 -26.86
N ALA A 252 -8.41 -12.02 -25.54
CA ALA A 252 -7.90 -10.90 -24.78
C ALA A 252 -7.09 -11.38 -23.57
N GLN A 253 -6.19 -10.53 -23.08
CA GLN A 253 -5.44 -10.83 -21.87
C GLN A 253 -6.40 -11.01 -20.68
N SER A 254 -6.32 -12.16 -20.02
CA SER A 254 -7.01 -12.45 -18.79
C SER A 254 -6.09 -12.18 -17.59
N GLY A 255 -6.57 -11.36 -16.66
CA GLY A 255 -5.79 -10.98 -15.47
C GLY A 255 -4.74 -9.91 -15.76
N THR A 256 -4.08 -9.48 -14.69
CA THR A 256 -3.05 -8.44 -14.74
C THR A 256 -1.67 -9.03 -14.51
N LEU A 257 -0.72 -8.61 -15.30
CA LEU A 257 0.70 -8.88 -15.07
C LEU A 257 1.36 -7.63 -14.53
N THR A 258 2.23 -7.81 -13.55
CA THR A 258 3.03 -6.74 -12.96
C THR A 258 4.51 -7.09 -13.10
N TYR A 259 5.32 -6.10 -13.41
CA TYR A 259 6.77 -6.29 -13.56
C TYR A 259 7.39 -6.98 -12.34
N ASN A 260 8.16 -8.04 -12.56
CA ASN A 260 8.79 -8.87 -11.52
C ASN A 260 10.24 -9.25 -11.83
N LYS A 261 10.88 -8.57 -12.77
CA LYS A 261 12.27 -8.79 -13.24
C LYS A 261 12.46 -10.08 -14.06
N SER A 262 11.42 -10.88 -14.27
CA SER A 262 11.48 -12.15 -14.99
C SER A 262 10.61 -12.13 -16.24
N PRO A 263 10.90 -12.95 -17.27
CA PRO A 263 10.01 -13.15 -18.40
C PRO A 263 8.63 -13.64 -17.95
N GLN A 264 7.58 -13.06 -18.49
CA GLN A 264 6.18 -13.37 -18.19
C GLN A 264 5.41 -13.59 -19.49
N ASN A 265 4.48 -14.53 -19.46
CA ASN A 265 3.54 -14.79 -20.55
C ASN A 265 2.15 -14.33 -20.11
N PRO A 266 1.36 -13.70 -20.99
CA PRO A 266 -0.03 -13.41 -20.70
C PRO A 266 -0.85 -14.71 -20.62
N VAL A 267 -1.83 -14.71 -19.75
CA VAL A 267 -2.92 -15.69 -19.79
C VAL A 267 -4.00 -15.09 -20.68
N TRP A 268 -4.51 -15.89 -21.62
CA TRP A 268 -5.58 -15.48 -22.51
C TRP A 268 -6.92 -15.93 -21.94
N ASP A 269 -7.98 -15.22 -22.29
CA ASP A 269 -9.35 -15.58 -21.93
C ASP A 269 -9.85 -16.84 -22.66
N SER A 270 -11.09 -17.22 -22.44
CA SER A 270 -11.71 -18.42 -23.04
C SER A 270 -11.91 -18.32 -24.55
N ALA A 271 -11.71 -17.15 -25.17
CA ALA A 271 -11.74 -17.01 -26.62
C ALA A 271 -10.50 -17.61 -27.29
N TYR A 272 -9.40 -17.78 -26.56
CA TYR A 272 -8.22 -18.47 -27.07
C TYR A 272 -8.38 -19.98 -26.99
N ASN A 273 -8.48 -20.58 -28.17
CA ASN A 273 -8.49 -22.05 -28.34
C ASN A 273 -7.35 -22.49 -29.27
N PRO A 274 -6.30 -23.14 -28.72
CA PRO A 274 -5.15 -23.58 -29.52
C PRO A 274 -5.48 -24.69 -30.55
N ALA A 275 -6.66 -25.32 -30.46
CA ALA A 275 -7.09 -26.32 -31.45
C ALA A 275 -7.59 -25.69 -32.74
N ILE A 276 -7.94 -24.40 -32.76
CA ILE A 276 -8.53 -23.71 -33.91
C ILE A 276 -7.78 -22.45 -34.30
N MET A 277 -6.75 -22.05 -33.57
CA MET A 277 -5.92 -20.89 -33.90
C MET A 277 -4.50 -21.02 -33.36
N THR A 278 -3.55 -20.40 -34.00
CA THR A 278 -2.15 -20.32 -33.59
C THR A 278 -1.87 -18.97 -32.94
N LEU A 279 -1.03 -18.99 -31.87
CA LEU A 279 -0.52 -17.82 -31.16
C LEU A 279 0.89 -17.50 -31.67
N GLY A 280 1.11 -16.25 -32.07
CA GLY A 280 2.39 -15.70 -32.50
C GLY A 280 2.64 -14.29 -31.99
N GLY A 281 3.60 -13.58 -32.58
CA GLY A 281 3.98 -12.23 -32.19
C GLY A 281 4.80 -12.18 -30.88
N GLU A 282 4.64 -11.11 -30.07
CA GLU A 282 5.30 -11.00 -28.78
C GLU A 282 4.49 -11.77 -27.72
N THR A 283 4.83 -13.02 -27.48
CA THR A 283 4.13 -13.89 -26.53
C THR A 283 4.77 -13.94 -25.16
N VAL A 284 5.96 -13.34 -25.00
CA VAL A 284 6.74 -13.26 -23.76
C VAL A 284 7.22 -11.83 -23.60
N GLY A 285 7.11 -11.29 -22.38
CA GLY A 285 7.60 -9.96 -22.06
C GLY A 285 8.31 -9.94 -20.70
N THR A 286 9.29 -9.05 -20.54
CA THR A 286 9.98 -8.87 -19.27
C THR A 286 9.72 -7.49 -18.69
N ASN A 287 9.71 -6.45 -19.52
CA ASN A 287 9.58 -5.06 -19.07
C ASN A 287 8.12 -4.61 -19.00
N ALA A 288 7.85 -3.62 -18.17
CA ALA A 288 6.53 -3.00 -18.08
C ALA A 288 6.25 -2.16 -19.34
N LYS A 289 5.51 -2.71 -20.23
CA LYS A 289 5.04 -2.06 -21.49
C LYS A 289 3.86 -2.81 -22.07
N THR A 290 3.32 -2.25 -23.13
CA THR A 290 2.38 -2.94 -24.01
C THR A 290 3.15 -3.78 -25.01
N TYR A 291 2.73 -5.02 -25.20
CA TYR A 291 3.21 -6.01 -26.16
C TYR A 291 2.08 -6.33 -27.15
N VAL A 292 2.41 -6.94 -28.27
CA VAL A 292 1.45 -7.33 -29.29
C VAL A 292 1.60 -8.81 -29.63
N ALA A 293 0.59 -9.59 -29.28
CA ALA A 293 0.43 -10.97 -29.71
C ALA A 293 -0.40 -11.03 -31.00
N THR A 294 -0.28 -12.13 -31.73
CA THR A 294 -1.00 -12.34 -32.98
C THR A 294 -1.73 -13.66 -32.92
N PHE A 295 -3.03 -13.66 -33.19
CA PHE A 295 -3.86 -14.87 -33.31
C PHE A 295 -4.21 -15.12 -34.75
N THR A 296 -3.89 -16.31 -35.27
CA THR A 296 -4.19 -16.70 -36.63
C THR A 296 -5.08 -17.94 -36.63
N PRO A 297 -6.32 -17.86 -37.10
CA PRO A 297 -7.18 -19.04 -37.26
C PRO A 297 -6.55 -20.09 -38.16
N ASP A 298 -6.90 -21.33 -37.93
CA ASP A 298 -6.59 -22.42 -38.89
C ASP A 298 -7.44 -22.28 -40.16
N ASP A 299 -7.27 -23.25 -41.10
CA ASP A 299 -7.94 -23.20 -42.40
C ASP A 299 -9.46 -23.40 -42.31
N ASP A 300 -9.96 -24.01 -41.26
CA ASP A 300 -11.39 -24.27 -41.04
C ASP A 300 -12.15 -23.10 -40.40
N HIS A 301 -11.41 -22.10 -39.86
CA HIS A 301 -11.97 -21.01 -39.06
C HIS A 301 -11.65 -19.61 -39.61
N VAL A 302 -12.50 -18.64 -39.29
CA VAL A 302 -12.30 -17.22 -39.58
C VAL A 302 -12.81 -16.39 -38.41
N PHE A 303 -12.18 -15.24 -38.15
CA PHE A 303 -12.79 -14.25 -37.26
C PHE A 303 -14.03 -13.60 -37.90
N ALA A 304 -14.99 -13.22 -37.08
CA ALA A 304 -16.21 -12.55 -37.53
C ALA A 304 -15.89 -11.38 -38.49
N GLY A 305 -16.60 -11.37 -39.66
CA GLY A 305 -16.40 -10.37 -40.69
C GLY A 305 -15.26 -10.67 -41.69
N GLU A 306 -14.49 -11.72 -41.49
CA GLU A 306 -13.44 -12.16 -42.45
C GLU A 306 -13.96 -13.34 -43.30
N THR A 307 -13.46 -13.46 -44.50
CA THR A 307 -13.81 -14.56 -45.47
C THR A 307 -12.71 -15.61 -45.62
N ALA A 308 -11.51 -15.29 -45.11
CA ALA A 308 -10.36 -16.18 -45.08
C ALA A 308 -9.64 -16.06 -43.74
N PRO A 309 -8.85 -17.06 -43.32
CA PRO A 309 -8.03 -16.95 -42.13
C PRO A 309 -7.12 -15.73 -42.21
N LYS A 310 -7.28 -14.80 -41.23
CA LYS A 310 -6.51 -13.57 -41.16
C LYS A 310 -6.06 -13.34 -39.76
N ALA A 311 -4.78 -13.07 -39.57
CA ALA A 311 -4.20 -12.78 -38.27
C ALA A 311 -4.79 -11.50 -37.64
N LYS A 312 -5.07 -11.54 -36.36
CA LYS A 312 -5.47 -10.39 -35.54
C LYS A 312 -4.41 -10.10 -34.51
N ASN A 313 -3.99 -8.83 -34.45
CA ASN A 313 -3.08 -8.34 -33.46
C ASN A 313 -3.85 -7.93 -32.18
N VAL A 314 -3.39 -8.41 -31.04
CA VAL A 314 -4.00 -8.15 -29.74
C VAL A 314 -2.93 -7.63 -28.77
N SER A 315 -3.20 -6.48 -28.19
CA SER A 315 -2.30 -5.91 -27.18
C SER A 315 -2.48 -6.58 -25.84
N TRP A 316 -1.37 -6.83 -25.16
CA TRP A 316 -1.33 -7.27 -23.79
C TRP A 316 -0.28 -6.47 -23.01
N VAL A 317 -0.41 -6.39 -21.69
CA VAL A 317 0.34 -5.43 -20.86
C VAL A 317 0.97 -6.10 -19.67
N ILE A 318 2.24 -5.77 -19.43
CA ILE A 318 2.86 -5.89 -18.11
C ILE A 318 2.84 -4.50 -17.49
N GLY A 319 2.09 -4.34 -16.39
CA GLY A 319 2.02 -3.11 -15.61
C GLY A 319 3.31 -2.85 -14.83
N LYS A 320 3.53 -1.60 -14.43
CA LYS A 320 4.66 -1.24 -13.57
C LYS A 320 4.49 -1.83 -12.18
N ALA A 321 5.59 -2.31 -11.58
CA ALA A 321 5.64 -2.66 -10.17
C ALA A 321 5.68 -1.39 -9.30
N THR A 322 5.34 -1.52 -8.04
CA THR A 322 5.50 -0.42 -7.07
C THR A 322 6.99 -0.21 -6.78
N GLY A 323 7.47 0.99 -7.06
CA GLY A 323 8.84 1.36 -6.72
C GLY A 323 9.04 1.51 -5.22
N THR A 324 10.24 1.22 -4.75
CA THR A 324 10.63 1.40 -3.35
C THR A 324 11.78 2.39 -3.23
N LEU A 325 11.77 3.18 -2.15
CA LEU A 325 12.79 4.16 -1.80
C LEU A 325 13.19 3.99 -0.35
N THR A 326 14.47 3.84 -0.07
CA THR A 326 15.01 3.80 1.29
C THR A 326 16.20 4.75 1.38
N LEU A 327 16.26 5.53 2.45
CA LEU A 327 17.34 6.46 2.75
C LEU A 327 18.11 5.95 3.97
N THR A 328 19.42 5.81 3.86
CA THR A 328 20.26 5.28 4.95
C THR A 328 21.52 6.12 5.13
N PRO A 329 21.71 6.71 6.32
CA PRO A 329 20.76 6.79 7.43
C PRO A 329 19.58 7.73 7.12
N ALA A 330 18.48 7.59 7.87
CA ALA A 330 17.30 8.45 7.74
C ALA A 330 17.45 9.78 8.51
N SER A 331 18.49 9.91 9.33
CA SER A 331 18.81 11.13 10.08
C SER A 331 20.32 11.35 10.15
N LEU A 332 20.73 12.61 10.16
CA LEU A 332 22.12 13.05 10.27
C LEU A 332 22.24 14.07 11.39
N VAL A 333 23.36 14.03 12.11
CA VAL A 333 23.75 15.05 13.07
C VAL A 333 25.04 15.69 12.55
N LEU A 334 25.02 17.02 12.45
CA LEU A 334 26.18 17.85 12.11
C LEU A 334 26.54 18.69 13.36
N ASP A 335 27.82 18.75 13.70
CA ASP A 335 28.29 19.48 14.86
C ASP A 335 29.69 20.06 14.63
N LYS A 336 30.31 20.60 15.67
CA LYS A 336 31.67 21.20 15.60
C LYS A 336 32.74 20.20 15.16
N THR A 337 32.52 18.90 15.31
CA THR A 337 33.45 17.82 14.94
C THR A 337 33.06 17.17 13.60
N THR A 338 31.80 17.11 13.29
CA THR A 338 31.24 16.47 12.09
C THR A 338 30.47 17.51 11.28
N THR A 339 31.18 18.30 10.48
CA THR A 339 30.59 19.36 9.65
C THR A 339 29.92 18.85 8.38
N SER A 340 30.11 17.59 8.03
CA SER A 340 29.42 16.93 6.92
C SER A 340 29.25 15.43 7.18
N ALA A 341 28.16 14.87 6.63
CA ALA A 341 27.86 13.44 6.70
C ALA A 341 27.21 12.98 5.39
N THR A 342 27.16 11.68 5.16
CA THR A 342 26.59 11.12 3.92
C THR A 342 25.38 10.24 4.20
N PHE A 343 24.48 10.17 3.22
CA PHE A 343 23.44 9.17 3.15
C PHE A 343 23.40 8.53 1.76
N ALA A 344 22.84 7.34 1.69
CA ALA A 344 22.68 6.60 0.44
C ALA A 344 21.18 6.36 0.15
N ILE A 345 20.85 6.36 -1.13
CA ILE A 345 19.55 6.00 -1.67
C ILE A 345 19.59 4.54 -2.13
N SER A 346 18.62 3.73 -1.70
CA SER A 346 18.45 2.35 -2.13
C SER A 346 16.97 2.05 -2.39
N GLY A 347 16.70 0.88 -2.97
CA GLY A 347 15.37 0.43 -3.31
C GLY A 347 15.22 0.06 -4.79
N ASP A 348 14.08 -0.53 -5.09
CA ASP A 348 13.72 -0.98 -6.43
C ASP A 348 12.99 0.15 -7.19
N PHE A 349 13.76 1.07 -7.74
CA PHE A 349 13.25 2.12 -8.62
C PHE A 349 14.28 2.43 -9.72
N ASP A 350 13.83 2.45 -10.96
CA ASP A 350 14.65 2.60 -12.16
C ASP A 350 14.56 3.99 -12.83
N GLY A 351 13.89 4.92 -12.18
CA GLY A 351 13.78 6.32 -12.63
C GLY A 351 14.83 7.23 -12.01
N SER A 352 14.58 8.53 -12.09
CA SER A 352 15.48 9.59 -11.65
C SER A 352 15.17 10.04 -10.22
N TYR A 353 16.21 10.46 -9.50
CA TYR A 353 16.12 11.05 -8.16
C TYR A 353 16.48 12.52 -8.22
N THR A 354 15.64 13.36 -7.58
CA THR A 354 15.93 14.77 -7.30
C THR A 354 16.14 14.93 -5.81
N VAL A 355 17.31 15.43 -5.40
CA VAL A 355 17.69 15.58 -4.00
C VAL A 355 17.90 17.05 -3.69
N THR A 356 17.13 17.58 -2.72
CA THR A 356 17.10 19.02 -2.42
C THR A 356 17.13 19.25 -0.91
N SER A 357 17.92 20.21 -0.46
CA SER A 357 17.79 20.75 0.89
C SER A 357 16.60 21.69 0.97
N MET A 358 15.76 21.48 1.98
CA MET A 358 14.58 22.33 2.25
C MET A 358 14.94 23.59 3.05
N ASP A 359 16.14 23.61 3.65
CA ASP A 359 16.72 24.79 4.29
C ASP A 359 18.23 24.86 4.00
N THR A 360 18.55 25.66 2.99
CA THR A 360 19.93 25.85 2.55
C THR A 360 20.73 26.79 3.46
N SER A 361 20.11 27.44 4.44
CA SER A 361 20.82 28.22 5.47
C SER A 361 21.42 27.34 6.56
N ILE A 362 20.87 26.13 6.77
CA ILE A 362 21.32 25.15 7.77
C ILE A 362 22.22 24.11 7.13
N ALA A 363 21.79 23.53 5.99
CA ALA A 363 22.52 22.44 5.36
C ALA A 363 22.40 22.48 3.83
N THR A 364 23.47 22.12 3.16
CA THR A 364 23.49 21.88 1.70
C THR A 364 23.67 20.40 1.41
N VAL A 365 23.25 19.98 0.19
CA VAL A 365 23.42 18.59 -0.25
C VAL A 365 24.07 18.55 -1.63
N ALA A 366 24.99 17.61 -1.84
CA ALA A 366 25.66 17.38 -3.11
C ALA A 366 25.85 15.88 -3.37
N LEU A 367 25.75 15.48 -4.65
CA LEU A 367 26.05 14.12 -5.08
C LEU A 367 27.57 13.83 -4.89
N VAL A 368 27.90 12.71 -4.29
CA VAL A 368 29.28 12.24 -4.15
C VAL A 368 29.60 11.24 -5.25
N SER A 369 28.83 10.15 -5.34
CA SER A 369 28.98 9.13 -6.38
C SER A 369 27.74 8.22 -6.41
N GLY A 370 27.34 7.73 -7.58
CA GLY A 370 26.22 6.80 -7.72
C GLY A 370 24.92 7.34 -7.09
N LYS A 371 24.51 6.78 -5.97
CA LYS A 371 23.31 7.20 -5.20
C LYS A 371 23.69 7.67 -3.79
N THR A 372 24.93 8.06 -3.56
CA THR A 372 25.44 8.57 -2.27
C THR A 372 25.54 10.08 -2.32
N TYR A 373 24.97 10.76 -1.34
CA TYR A 373 24.94 12.20 -1.21
C TYR A 373 25.62 12.65 0.08
N ARG A 374 26.32 13.76 0.02
CA ARG A 374 26.93 14.43 1.18
C ARG A 374 26.06 15.61 1.58
N VAL A 375 25.74 15.69 2.86
CA VAL A 375 25.09 16.83 3.49
C VAL A 375 26.17 17.57 4.30
N SER A 376 26.26 18.87 4.09
CA SER A 376 27.25 19.73 4.77
C SER A 376 26.54 20.88 5.47
N SER A 377 27.00 21.23 6.67
CA SER A 377 26.54 22.41 7.41
C SER A 377 26.89 23.69 6.68
N VAL A 378 26.07 24.73 6.90
CA VAL A 378 26.31 26.06 6.36
C VAL A 378 26.68 27.01 7.51
N ASN A 379 27.86 27.62 7.41
CA ASN A 379 28.36 28.62 8.37
C ASN A 379 28.25 28.18 9.85
N SER A 380 28.33 26.89 10.14
CA SER A 380 28.15 26.34 11.49
C SER A 380 26.85 26.80 12.17
N THR A 381 25.80 26.95 11.39
CA THR A 381 24.48 27.37 11.88
C THR A 381 23.81 26.23 12.61
N THR A 382 23.34 26.45 13.83
CA THR A 382 22.52 25.50 14.58
C THR A 382 21.07 25.54 14.10
N GLY A 383 20.45 24.38 13.96
CA GLY A 383 19.06 24.28 13.51
C GLY A 383 18.73 22.88 12.99
N THR A 384 17.59 22.78 12.38
CA THR A 384 17.15 21.55 11.70
C THR A 384 16.87 21.82 10.23
N ALA A 385 17.26 20.89 9.39
CA ALA A 385 16.93 20.89 7.97
C ALA A 385 16.38 19.53 7.56
N SER A 386 15.75 19.49 6.39
CA SER A 386 15.26 18.25 5.77
C SER A 386 15.83 18.15 4.36
N ILE A 387 16.45 17.02 4.04
CA ILE A 387 16.92 16.72 2.68
C ILE A 387 15.85 15.87 2.01
N LYS A 388 15.08 16.47 1.13
CA LYS A 388 14.00 15.82 0.40
C LYS A 388 14.56 15.04 -0.80
N VAL A 389 14.11 13.81 -0.98
CA VAL A 389 14.38 12.96 -2.14
C VAL A 389 13.06 12.67 -2.84
N SER A 390 12.92 13.19 -4.04
CA SER A 390 11.76 12.98 -4.92
C SER A 390 12.13 12.07 -6.07
N CYS A 391 11.19 11.25 -6.51
CA CYS A 391 11.35 10.27 -7.57
C CYS A 391 10.49 10.64 -8.79
N SER A 392 11.03 10.49 -10.01
CA SER A 392 10.29 10.72 -11.24
C SER A 392 10.72 9.79 -12.36
N GLY A 393 9.83 9.58 -13.34
CA GLY A 393 10.06 8.62 -14.42
C GLY A 393 9.87 7.18 -13.96
N GLY A 394 10.80 6.30 -14.32
CA GLY A 394 10.71 4.85 -14.08
C GLY A 394 10.08 4.13 -15.26
N SER A 395 10.80 3.17 -15.83
CA SER A 395 10.33 2.35 -16.95
C SER A 395 9.50 1.19 -16.45
N ASN A 396 9.99 0.48 -15.45
CA ASN A 396 9.40 -0.74 -14.91
C ASN A 396 8.73 -0.54 -13.55
N TYR A 397 8.99 0.59 -12.88
CA TYR A 397 8.44 0.89 -11.56
C TYR A 397 7.67 2.20 -11.57
N THR A 398 6.59 2.26 -10.80
CA THR A 398 5.94 3.52 -10.44
C THR A 398 6.85 4.30 -9.48
N ALA A 399 6.84 5.62 -9.59
CA ALA A 399 7.63 6.45 -8.68
C ALA A 399 7.14 6.26 -7.23
N PRO A 400 8.04 5.89 -6.29
CA PRO A 400 7.70 5.85 -4.87
C PRO A 400 7.43 7.25 -4.33
N ALA A 401 6.71 7.34 -3.21
CA ALA A 401 6.48 8.60 -2.50
C ALA A 401 7.81 9.23 -2.05
N ASP A 402 7.82 10.56 -2.02
CA ASP A 402 8.94 11.34 -1.52
C ASP A 402 9.32 10.93 -0.10
N LYS A 403 10.63 10.90 0.18
CA LYS A 403 11.18 10.69 1.52
C LYS A 403 12.20 11.76 1.85
N SER A 404 12.47 11.92 3.15
CA SER A 404 13.44 12.89 3.62
C SER A 404 14.42 12.30 4.62
N VAL A 405 15.65 12.81 4.60
CA VAL A 405 16.64 12.65 5.66
C VAL A 405 16.54 13.85 6.58
N SER A 406 16.30 13.64 7.87
CA SER A 406 16.34 14.72 8.87
C SER A 406 17.78 15.09 9.19
N VAL A 407 18.06 16.38 9.25
CA VAL A 407 19.39 16.91 9.60
C VAL A 407 19.23 17.76 10.85
N THR A 408 20.02 17.44 11.89
CA THR A 408 20.13 18.25 13.10
C THR A 408 21.55 18.83 13.18
N ALA A 409 21.64 20.14 13.06
CA ALA A 409 22.91 20.87 13.21
C ALA A 409 23.03 21.41 14.64
N LYS A 410 24.03 20.96 15.40
CA LYS A 410 24.27 21.28 16.82
C LYS A 410 25.60 22.00 16.99
N PHE A 411 25.67 23.24 16.54
CA PHE A 411 26.87 24.07 16.69
C PHE A 411 26.84 24.93 17.96
N VAL A 412 25.68 25.01 18.65
CA VAL A 412 25.51 25.69 19.92
C VAL A 412 25.54 24.69 21.06
N THR A 413 26.23 25.05 22.15
CA THR A 413 26.24 24.28 23.38
C THR A 413 25.39 24.99 24.45
N ILE A 414 24.55 24.25 25.13
CA ILE A 414 23.71 24.74 26.22
C ILE A 414 24.26 24.20 27.54
N TYR A 415 24.53 25.08 28.48
CA TYR A 415 24.94 24.78 29.85
C TYR A 415 23.80 25.17 30.80
N GLY A 416 23.53 24.40 31.83
CA GLY A 416 22.40 24.69 32.69
C GLY A 416 22.60 24.31 34.12
N VAL A 417 21.77 24.95 34.96
CA VAL A 417 21.60 24.61 36.38
C VAL A 417 20.14 24.68 36.76
N SER A 418 19.75 23.88 37.74
CA SER A 418 18.38 23.84 38.30
C SER A 418 18.42 23.84 39.81
N TRP A 419 17.62 24.70 40.44
CA TRP A 419 17.41 24.76 41.87
C TRP A 419 15.94 24.45 42.19
N ASP A 420 15.71 23.56 43.12
CA ASP A 420 14.37 23.04 43.45
C ASP A 420 13.57 23.94 44.40
N GLY A 421 14.14 25.08 44.83
CA GLY A 421 13.53 25.98 45.77
C GLY A 421 13.62 25.51 47.25
N SER A 422 14.42 24.49 47.51
CA SER A 422 14.73 24.03 48.87
C SER A 422 15.67 24.99 49.59
N SER A 423 15.89 24.78 50.90
CA SER A 423 16.74 25.64 51.72
C SER A 423 18.22 25.54 51.40
N THR A 424 18.67 24.65 50.51
CA THR A 424 20.06 24.60 50.05
C THR A 424 20.41 25.78 49.15
N THR A 425 21.60 26.30 49.29
CA THR A 425 22.16 27.30 48.35
C THR A 425 22.59 26.67 47.01
N LYS A 426 22.76 25.35 46.98
CA LYS A 426 23.30 24.60 45.84
C LYS A 426 22.27 24.39 44.72
N TRP A 427 22.73 24.48 43.52
CA TRP A 427 22.04 24.10 42.29
C TRP A 427 22.53 22.77 41.76
N SER A 428 21.68 22.03 41.08
CA SER A 428 22.08 20.84 40.31
C SER A 428 22.44 21.23 38.87
N ARG A 429 23.57 20.76 38.38
CA ARG A 429 23.99 20.98 37.00
C ARG A 429 23.11 20.20 36.03
N THR A 430 22.81 20.78 34.88
CA THR A 430 21.97 20.20 33.82
C THR A 430 22.61 20.45 32.47
N ASP A 431 21.99 19.92 31.41
CA ASP A 431 22.39 20.10 30.01
C ASP A 431 23.86 19.67 29.81
N ALA A 432 24.65 20.34 28.97
CA ALA A 432 26.04 19.97 28.71
C ALA A 432 26.96 20.03 29.94
N SER A 433 26.56 20.80 30.97
CA SER A 433 27.32 20.91 32.22
C SER A 433 26.96 19.85 33.28
N ALA A 434 26.03 18.92 32.99
CA ALA A 434 25.52 17.95 33.97
C ALA A 434 26.61 17.08 34.63
N SER A 435 27.70 16.80 33.91
CA SER A 435 28.83 15.99 34.36
C SER A 435 30.05 16.82 34.83
N PHE A 436 29.95 18.16 34.83
CA PHE A 436 31.09 19.00 35.20
C PHE A 436 31.35 18.97 36.72
N THR A 437 32.61 18.97 37.09
CA THR A 437 33.05 19.15 38.45
C THR A 437 32.88 20.61 38.90
N ASP A 438 32.85 20.85 40.19
CA ASP A 438 32.84 22.22 40.71
C ASP A 438 34.17 22.93 40.40
N PRO A 439 34.11 24.25 40.07
CA PRO A 439 35.30 25.06 39.95
C PRO A 439 36.11 25.10 41.27
N VAL A 440 37.42 25.19 41.11
CA VAL A 440 38.33 25.37 42.21
C VAL A 440 38.92 26.80 42.16
N PRO A 441 38.38 27.78 42.85
CA PRO A 441 38.95 29.14 42.88
C PRO A 441 40.32 29.17 43.54
N ALA A 442 41.16 30.07 43.03
CA ALA A 442 42.47 30.30 43.66
C ALA A 442 42.39 30.84 45.09
N VAL A 443 43.32 30.46 45.92
CA VAL A 443 43.55 31.05 47.23
C VAL A 443 45.00 31.54 47.35
N SER A 444 45.31 32.55 48.11
CA SER A 444 46.63 33.12 48.30
C SER A 444 47.36 33.41 46.97
N ASN A 445 46.64 33.94 45.98
CA ASN A 445 47.19 34.18 44.62
C ASN A 445 47.67 32.93 43.88
N GLY A 446 47.29 31.72 44.33
CA GLY A 446 47.66 30.46 43.71
C GLY A 446 46.91 30.14 42.44
N ASN A 447 46.99 28.87 42.02
CA ASN A 447 46.29 28.36 40.87
C ASN A 447 44.87 27.97 41.20
N GLY A 448 44.02 28.00 40.18
CA GLY A 448 42.63 27.50 40.22
C GLY A 448 42.32 26.71 38.93
N SER A 449 41.12 26.21 38.86
CA SER A 449 40.61 25.54 37.65
C SER A 449 39.10 25.60 37.55
N SER A 450 38.57 25.63 36.35
CA SER A 450 37.13 25.51 36.08
C SER A 450 36.90 24.74 34.79
N PRO A 451 35.94 23.82 34.75
CA PRO A 451 35.52 23.22 33.50
C PRO A 451 35.10 24.22 32.42
N PHE A 452 34.77 25.46 32.84
CA PHE A 452 34.34 26.53 31.94
C PHE A 452 35.49 27.38 31.38
N ASP A 453 36.75 27.12 31.74
CA ASP A 453 37.91 27.97 31.34
C ASP A 453 38.15 28.01 29.82
N SER A 454 37.78 26.95 29.10
CA SER A 454 37.90 26.86 27.63
C SER A 454 36.57 27.06 26.89
N LEU A 455 35.47 27.31 27.62
CA LEU A 455 34.13 27.35 27.07
C LEU A 455 33.59 28.79 26.95
N GLN A 456 32.96 29.08 25.80
CA GLN A 456 32.27 30.34 25.64
C GLN A 456 30.94 30.36 26.45
N PRO A 457 30.53 31.50 27.03
CA PRO A 457 31.20 32.82 26.98
C PRO A 457 32.34 33.02 28.01
N TRP A 458 32.52 32.12 28.98
CA TRP A 458 33.46 32.31 30.12
C TRP A 458 34.92 32.47 29.65
N ALA A 459 35.38 31.70 28.66
CA ALA A 459 36.72 31.81 28.11
C ALA A 459 37.03 33.18 27.47
N GLY A 460 35.97 33.88 27.04
CA GLY A 460 36.07 35.21 26.45
C GLY A 460 36.05 36.36 27.50
N MET A 461 35.91 36.06 28.80
CA MET A 461 35.97 37.08 29.86
C MET A 461 37.43 37.45 30.15
N VAL A 462 38.01 38.31 29.32
CA VAL A 462 39.41 38.67 29.34
C VAL A 462 39.62 40.16 29.70
N LYS A 463 40.73 40.50 30.28
CA LYS A 463 41.15 41.88 30.57
C LYS A 463 41.36 42.65 29.27
N ASP A 464 40.89 43.88 29.23
CA ASP A 464 41.10 44.82 28.15
C ASP A 464 41.64 46.17 28.74
N THR A 465 42.77 46.56 28.27
CA THR A 465 43.44 47.80 28.66
C THR A 465 43.52 48.83 27.55
N SER A 466 42.83 48.59 26.48
CA SER A 466 42.92 49.40 25.23
C SER A 466 42.17 50.76 25.35
N ASP A 467 41.20 50.88 26.29
CA ASP A 467 40.43 52.10 26.48
C ASP A 467 41.03 53.00 27.57
N SER A 468 41.79 53.99 27.17
CA SER A 468 42.41 54.91 28.13
C SER A 468 41.41 55.86 28.87
N ALA A 469 40.21 56.02 28.34
CA ALA A 469 39.18 56.82 28.99
C ALA A 469 38.50 56.05 30.08
N ALA A 470 38.21 54.76 29.90
CA ALA A 470 37.56 53.90 30.87
C ALA A 470 38.57 53.27 31.86
N GLY A 471 39.83 53.04 31.49
CA GLY A 471 40.83 52.30 32.22
C GLY A 471 40.77 50.81 31.97
N VAL A 472 41.06 49.99 32.96
CA VAL A 472 41.09 48.50 32.82
C VAL A 472 39.68 47.92 32.86
N LEU A 473 39.33 47.24 31.79
CA LEU A 473 38.00 46.63 31.62
C LEU A 473 38.11 45.10 31.58
N VAL A 474 37.01 44.44 31.78
CA VAL A 474 36.82 43.01 31.48
C VAL A 474 35.76 42.89 30.40
N LYS A 475 36.15 42.27 29.29
CA LYS A 475 35.25 41.97 28.16
C LYS A 475 34.33 40.81 28.52
N ILE A 476 33.08 40.90 28.19
CA ILE A 476 32.09 39.82 28.33
C ILE A 476 31.49 39.55 26.97
N PRO A 477 31.66 38.34 26.37
CA PRO A 477 31.05 37.97 25.11
C PRO A 477 29.53 37.78 25.22
N LYS A 478 28.84 38.02 24.12
CA LYS A 478 27.41 37.76 23.99
C LYS A 478 27.11 36.28 24.20
N PHE A 479 26.04 36.02 24.93
CA PHE A 479 25.46 34.71 25.11
C PHE A 479 23.94 34.80 25.14
N TRP A 480 23.28 33.67 25.03
CA TRP A 480 21.84 33.53 25.13
C TRP A 480 21.49 32.81 26.41
N TYR A 481 20.34 33.16 27.01
CA TYR A 481 19.89 32.56 28.25
C TYR A 481 18.42 32.17 28.16
N LYS A 482 18.01 31.25 29.04
CA LYS A 482 16.62 30.91 29.28
C LYS A 482 16.41 30.66 30.76
N TRP A 483 15.50 31.43 31.36
CA TRP A 483 14.94 31.12 32.67
C TRP A 483 13.67 30.30 32.49
N THR A 484 13.50 29.23 33.29
CA THR A 484 12.27 28.45 33.36
C THR A 484 11.91 28.31 34.85
N LYS A 485 10.64 28.60 35.21
CA LYS A 485 10.09 28.37 36.52
C LYS A 485 8.92 27.40 36.43
N SER A 486 8.96 26.31 37.23
CA SER A 486 7.89 25.33 37.35
C SER A 486 7.69 25.00 38.83
N GLY A 487 6.58 25.46 39.39
CA GLY A 487 6.39 25.43 40.84
C GLY A 487 7.49 26.22 41.55
N ASN A 488 8.21 25.59 42.48
CA ASN A 488 9.35 26.20 43.18
C ASN A 488 10.68 26.03 42.46
N THR A 489 10.74 25.17 41.42
CA THR A 489 11.97 24.88 40.67
C THR A 489 12.28 26.02 39.73
N LEU A 490 13.50 26.55 39.79
CA LEU A 490 14.10 27.46 38.85
C LEU A 490 15.13 26.71 38.02
N LYS A 491 15.12 26.92 36.70
CA LYS A 491 16.18 26.46 35.81
C LYS A 491 16.74 27.65 35.04
N LEU A 492 18.07 27.78 35.04
CA LEU A 492 18.81 28.72 34.23
C LEU A 492 19.62 27.94 33.20
N GLN A 493 19.50 28.32 31.92
CA GLN A 493 20.29 27.80 30.86
C GLN A 493 21.04 28.95 30.16
N ILE A 494 22.30 28.70 29.76
CA ILE A 494 23.15 29.59 28.95
C ILE A 494 23.57 28.85 27.69
N ALA A 495 23.44 29.50 26.56
CA ALA A 495 23.88 29.00 25.29
C ALA A 495 25.00 29.88 24.68
N ASP A 496 26.02 29.27 24.08
CA ASP A 496 27.14 29.95 23.44
C ASP A 496 26.82 30.45 22.02
N GLY A 497 25.57 30.32 21.58
CA GLY A 497 25.04 30.79 20.31
C GLY A 497 23.52 30.91 20.37
N GLN A 498 22.91 31.43 19.32
CA GLN A 498 21.46 31.62 19.22
C GLN A 498 20.74 30.26 19.20
N VAL A 499 19.67 30.15 19.98
CA VAL A 499 18.76 28.99 20.06
C VAL A 499 17.34 29.47 20.19
N ASP A 500 16.41 28.81 19.52
CA ASP A 500 14.99 29.13 19.64
C ASP A 500 14.48 29.05 21.09
N GLY A 501 13.75 30.07 21.49
CA GLY A 501 13.21 30.19 22.85
C GLY A 501 14.24 30.60 23.91
N PHE A 502 15.43 31.06 23.51
CA PHE A 502 16.41 31.73 24.35
C PHE A 502 16.45 33.22 24.03
N ASN A 503 16.63 34.03 25.06
CA ASN A 503 16.82 35.48 24.92
C ASN A 503 18.30 35.83 24.96
N VAL A 504 18.68 36.93 24.32
CA VAL A 504 20.03 37.49 24.44
C VAL A 504 20.26 37.98 25.86
N SER A 505 21.44 37.75 26.44
CA SER A 505 21.80 38.19 27.77
C SER A 505 21.54 39.71 27.98
N PRO A 506 21.10 40.13 29.18
CA PRO A 506 20.52 41.47 29.38
C PRO A 506 21.42 42.63 28.98
N ALA A 507 22.72 42.54 29.29
CA ALA A 507 23.68 43.58 28.92
C ALA A 507 23.91 43.70 27.42
N HIS A 508 23.74 42.60 26.66
CA HIS A 508 23.96 42.51 25.20
C HIS A 508 22.71 42.79 24.38
N ALA A 509 21.53 42.75 24.97
CA ALA A 509 20.27 42.93 24.28
C ALA A 509 20.14 44.34 23.67
N ASN A 510 19.22 44.44 22.68
CA ASN A 510 18.82 45.75 22.23
C ASN A 510 18.18 46.54 23.34
N ARG A 511 18.86 47.60 23.77
CA ARG A 511 18.45 48.41 24.94
C ARG A 511 17.59 49.60 24.59
N GLY A 512 17.15 49.71 23.34
CA GLY A 512 16.37 50.88 22.86
C GLY A 512 17.20 52.14 22.63
N ASP A 513 18.52 52.02 22.55
CA ASP A 513 19.47 53.11 22.34
C ASP A 513 19.92 53.23 20.90
N GLY A 514 19.28 52.54 19.96
CA GLY A 514 19.57 52.55 18.52
C GLY A 514 20.79 51.79 18.11
N LYS A 515 21.45 51.05 19.01
CA LYS A 515 22.67 50.26 18.72
C LYS A 515 22.40 48.78 18.44
N GLY A 516 21.17 48.28 18.68
CA GLY A 516 20.83 46.90 18.53
C GLY A 516 21.45 45.98 19.58
N GLU A 517 21.61 44.70 19.24
CA GLU A 517 22.37 43.75 20.07
C GLU A 517 23.87 43.97 19.93
N ARG A 518 24.60 43.66 21.00
CA ARG A 518 26.06 43.82 21.10
C ARG A 518 26.73 42.45 21.14
N ASP A 519 27.80 42.23 20.35
CA ASP A 519 28.54 40.98 20.39
C ASP A 519 29.41 40.84 21.65
N PHE A 520 29.73 41.94 22.28
CA PHE A 520 30.43 42.00 23.55
C PHE A 520 30.10 43.31 24.28
N VAL A 521 30.19 43.25 25.61
CA VAL A 521 30.11 44.39 26.53
C VAL A 521 31.32 44.37 27.42
N TYR A 522 31.55 45.47 28.16
CA TYR A 522 32.64 45.52 29.10
C TYR A 522 32.18 46.06 30.44
N VAL A 523 32.79 45.58 31.51
CA VAL A 523 32.66 46.07 32.89
C VAL A 523 34.01 46.51 33.43
N GLY A 524 34.04 47.55 34.24
CA GLY A 524 35.28 47.93 34.95
C GLY A 524 35.87 46.81 35.77
N ARG A 525 37.13 46.48 35.56
CA ARG A 525 37.80 45.48 36.41
C ARG A 525 37.73 45.87 37.86
N TYR A 526 37.93 47.16 38.14
CA TYR A 526 37.94 47.74 39.49
C TYR A 526 36.78 48.66 39.71
N HIS A 527 36.49 48.97 41.00
CA HIS A 527 35.65 50.13 41.34
C HIS A 527 36.26 51.39 40.71
N CYS A 528 35.43 52.37 40.36
CA CYS A 528 35.93 53.61 39.87
C CYS A 528 36.82 54.31 40.90
N ALA A 529 37.98 54.75 40.47
CA ALA A 529 38.92 55.59 41.23
C ALA A 529 38.70 57.08 40.91
N SER A 530 39.57 57.97 41.39
CA SER A 530 39.57 59.40 41.03
C SER A 530 39.46 59.60 39.53
N GLY A 531 38.61 60.47 39.11
CA GLY A 531 38.28 60.70 37.69
C GLY A 531 37.35 59.65 37.10
N TYR A 532 36.70 58.80 37.92
CA TYR A 532 35.68 57.79 37.58
C TYR A 532 36.17 56.66 36.66
N LYS A 533 37.48 56.46 36.58
CA LYS A 533 38.12 55.37 35.74
C LYS A 533 38.34 54.10 36.55
N SER A 534 38.29 52.97 35.89
CA SER A 534 38.66 51.68 36.43
C SER A 534 40.20 51.55 36.53
N THR A 535 40.78 51.92 37.62
CA THR A 535 42.25 52.07 37.76
C THR A 535 42.79 51.26 38.93
N THR A 536 43.92 50.54 38.71
CA THR A 536 44.67 49.82 39.74
C THR A 536 45.45 50.77 40.66
N GLY A 537 45.76 50.32 41.88
CA GLY A 537 46.57 51.04 42.85
C GLY A 537 45.96 52.30 43.41
N ALA A 538 44.75 52.68 43.03
CA ALA A 538 44.08 53.92 43.41
C ALA A 538 42.90 53.69 44.36
N ALA A 539 42.64 54.67 45.22
CA ALA A 539 41.49 54.65 46.14
C ALA A 539 40.17 54.80 45.36
N GLN A 540 39.11 54.14 45.82
CA GLN A 540 37.79 54.17 45.18
C GLN A 540 37.16 55.57 45.32
N GLN A 541 36.42 55.97 44.31
CA GLN A 541 35.59 57.14 44.28
C GLN A 541 34.35 56.89 45.14
N VAL A 542 34.27 57.46 46.30
CA VAL A 542 33.19 57.33 47.26
C VAL A 542 32.64 58.68 47.67
N ASN A 543 31.67 58.74 48.59
CA ASN A 543 30.99 59.95 48.99
C ASN A 543 30.33 60.73 47.85
N ILE A 544 29.69 60.00 46.96
CA ILE A 544 29.02 60.47 45.76
C ILE A 544 27.59 59.99 45.70
N THR A 545 26.69 60.79 45.14
CA THR A 545 25.33 60.34 44.85
C THR A 545 25.35 59.48 43.58
N ARG A 546 24.34 58.64 43.45
CA ARG A 546 24.17 57.81 42.23
C ARG A 546 24.10 58.68 40.95
N SER A 547 23.36 59.77 40.98
CA SER A 547 23.25 60.68 39.84
C SER A 547 24.56 61.38 39.49
N THR A 548 25.39 61.73 40.46
CA THR A 548 26.74 62.29 40.27
C THR A 548 27.65 61.23 39.59
N ALA A 549 27.62 59.96 40.07
CA ALA A 549 28.36 58.89 39.46
C ALA A 549 27.94 58.63 38.00
N ARG A 550 26.61 58.61 37.73
CA ARG A 550 26.05 58.46 36.40
C ARG A 550 26.57 59.51 35.41
N SER A 551 26.44 60.77 35.76
CA SER A 551 26.87 61.86 34.89
C SER A 551 28.39 61.90 34.70
N SER A 552 29.17 61.72 35.78
CA SER A 552 30.61 61.76 35.71
C SER A 552 31.24 60.62 34.94
N ILE A 553 30.70 59.42 35.05
CA ILE A 553 31.11 58.24 34.28
C ILE A 553 30.76 58.44 32.80
N HIS A 554 29.57 58.93 32.47
CA HIS A 554 29.17 59.14 31.09
C HIS A 554 29.98 60.24 30.42
N ASN A 555 30.47 61.21 31.13
CA ASN A 555 31.40 62.24 30.61
C ASN A 555 32.75 61.68 30.12
N LEU A 556 33.12 60.41 30.50
CA LEU A 556 34.30 59.73 29.96
C LEU A 556 34.15 59.32 28.48
N GLY A 557 32.94 59.16 27.96
CA GLY A 557 32.69 58.81 26.60
C GLY A 557 31.28 58.33 26.32
N ALA A 558 30.80 58.51 25.11
CA ALA A 558 29.42 58.22 24.70
C ALA A 558 28.95 56.78 24.89
N THR A 559 29.88 55.85 25.00
CA THR A 559 29.58 54.39 25.23
C THR A 559 29.87 53.94 26.65
N ILE A 560 30.36 54.87 27.52
CA ILE A 560 30.74 54.57 28.92
C ILE A 560 29.58 54.99 29.79
N TRP A 561 29.11 54.09 30.63
CA TRP A 561 27.94 54.25 31.49
C TRP A 561 28.24 53.76 32.90
N GLN A 562 27.46 54.20 33.87
CA GLN A 562 27.49 53.61 35.20
C GLN A 562 27.05 52.16 35.13
N PHE A 563 27.68 51.29 35.94
CA PHE A 563 27.32 49.89 36.12
C PHE A 563 25.84 49.75 36.49
N ASP A 564 25.12 48.91 35.74
CA ASP A 564 23.67 48.77 35.83
C ASP A 564 23.20 47.37 36.21
N TYR A 565 21.92 47.27 36.50
CA TYR A 565 21.28 46.02 36.89
C TYR A 565 21.33 44.94 35.78
N ALA A 566 21.22 45.33 34.55
CA ALA A 566 21.31 44.38 33.42
C ALA A 566 22.72 43.77 33.32
N MET A 567 23.78 44.56 33.50
CA MET A 567 25.15 44.05 33.51
C MET A 567 25.38 43.15 34.75
N ARG A 568 24.86 43.55 35.90
CA ARG A 568 24.97 42.73 37.12
C ARG A 568 24.33 41.36 36.95
N VAL A 569 23.10 41.29 36.44
CA VAL A 569 22.38 40.02 36.22
C VAL A 569 23.08 39.19 35.15
N THR A 570 23.66 39.81 34.09
CA THR A 570 24.50 39.12 33.12
C THR A 570 25.68 38.39 33.79
N ILE A 571 26.36 39.04 34.73
CA ILE A 571 27.45 38.44 35.52
C ILE A 571 26.92 37.34 36.45
N GLN A 572 25.80 37.58 37.12
CA GLN A 572 25.15 36.63 38.05
C GLN A 572 24.73 35.33 37.31
N MET A 573 24.22 35.42 36.10
CA MET A 573 23.87 34.24 35.29
C MET A 573 25.10 33.39 34.95
N LEU A 574 26.21 34.04 34.55
CA LEU A 574 27.47 33.35 34.29
C LEU A 574 28.01 32.66 35.53
N TYR A 575 27.98 33.34 36.66
CA TYR A 575 28.41 32.78 37.95
C TYR A 575 27.53 31.57 38.37
N LEU A 576 26.21 31.68 38.29
CA LEU A 576 25.29 30.60 38.70
C LEU A 576 25.54 29.33 37.89
N VAL A 577 25.70 29.44 36.57
CA VAL A 577 25.94 28.26 35.74
C VAL A 577 27.33 27.67 35.97
N GLU A 578 28.32 28.52 36.24
CA GLU A 578 29.68 28.06 36.52
C GLU A 578 29.82 27.43 37.91
N PHE A 579 29.31 28.05 38.95
CA PHE A 579 29.50 27.62 40.33
C PHE A 579 28.37 26.75 40.90
N ALA A 580 27.22 26.76 40.30
CA ALA A 580 26.03 26.03 40.75
C ALA A 580 25.68 26.24 42.22
N ASP A 581 25.79 27.48 42.68
CA ASP A 581 25.55 27.84 44.10
C ASP A 581 25.16 29.31 44.22
N TRP A 582 24.18 29.63 45.07
CA TRP A 582 23.82 31.01 45.38
C TRP A 582 24.90 31.72 46.21
N ASN A 583 25.60 30.98 47.10
CA ASN A 583 26.55 31.56 48.05
C ASN A 583 27.93 31.80 47.38
N SER A 584 28.11 33.00 46.80
CA SER A 584 29.36 33.39 46.13
C SER A 584 30.54 33.51 47.12
N GLN A 585 30.26 33.94 48.37
CA GLN A 585 31.27 34.10 49.41
C GLN A 585 31.84 32.72 49.82
N ALA A 586 30.98 31.72 50.06
CA ALA A 586 31.43 30.36 50.37
C ALA A 586 32.20 29.70 49.25
N LYS A 587 31.85 30.01 47.96
CA LYS A 587 32.48 29.41 46.78
C LYS A 587 33.84 30.06 46.41
N ILE A 588 33.93 31.39 46.42
CA ILE A 588 35.12 32.11 45.94
C ILE A 588 35.91 32.71 47.07
N GLY A 589 35.23 33.33 48.08
CA GLY A 589 35.86 33.95 49.23
C GLY A 589 34.98 35.04 49.82
N TYR A 590 35.20 35.30 51.08
CA TYR A 590 34.38 36.27 51.86
C TYR A 590 34.56 37.73 51.39
N GLY A 591 35.61 38.04 50.67
CA GLY A 591 35.99 39.39 50.41
C GLY A 591 36.61 40.09 51.63
N CYS A 592 36.81 41.37 51.55
CA CYS A 592 37.25 42.15 52.69
C CYS A 592 36.11 42.66 53.60
N SER A 593 34.88 42.19 53.34
CA SER A 593 33.74 42.48 54.20
C SER A 593 33.96 41.88 55.56
N ALA A 594 33.88 42.67 56.63
CA ALA A 594 34.18 42.38 58.03
C ALA A 594 35.68 42.45 58.42
N GLY A 595 36.52 43.11 57.63
CA GLY A 595 37.96 43.07 57.84
C GLY A 595 38.66 44.32 58.25
N GLY A 596 38.02 45.42 58.34
CA GLY A 596 38.76 46.55 58.84
C GLY A 596 38.73 47.85 58.03
N SER A 597 39.55 48.09 57.05
CA SER A 597 39.62 49.36 56.31
C SER A 597 39.49 49.20 54.85
N LYS A 598 38.94 50.19 54.14
CA LYS A 598 38.93 50.30 52.73
C LYS A 598 40.37 50.36 52.20
N GLU A 599 40.65 49.53 51.18
CA GLU A 599 41.96 49.42 50.54
C GLU A 599 41.87 49.88 49.08
N ASN A 600 43.01 50.30 48.50
CA ASN A 600 43.08 50.67 47.10
C ASN A 600 42.74 49.49 46.17
N ASN A 601 42.22 49.76 44.99
CA ASN A 601 42.05 48.81 43.88
C ASN A 601 43.33 48.07 43.50
N GLY A 602 43.22 46.93 42.88
CA GLY A 602 44.37 46.16 42.38
C GLY A 602 44.92 45.15 43.37
N LYS A 603 44.23 44.85 44.44
CA LYS A 603 44.65 43.83 45.39
C LYS A 603 44.67 42.42 44.83
N THR A 604 43.96 42.16 43.76
CA THR A 604 43.95 40.86 43.05
C THR A 604 44.89 40.84 41.82
N ASP A 605 45.68 41.89 41.56
CA ASP A 605 46.51 41.96 40.36
C ASP A 605 47.63 40.89 40.32
N ALA A 606 48.08 40.46 41.51
CA ALA A 606 49.07 39.37 41.61
C ALA A 606 48.48 37.95 41.42
N MET A 607 47.17 37.81 41.36
CA MET A 607 46.54 36.51 41.19
C MET A 607 46.76 36.00 39.75
N GLN A 608 47.29 34.80 39.67
CA GLN A 608 47.56 34.15 38.37
C GLN A 608 46.30 33.58 37.72
N TYR A 609 45.35 33.15 38.54
CA TYR A 609 44.09 32.62 38.04
C TYR A 609 42.95 33.69 38.15
N HIS A 610 42.13 33.78 37.16
CA HIS A 610 41.14 34.83 36.99
C HIS A 610 39.99 34.84 38.02
N THR A 611 39.92 33.83 38.90
CA THR A 611 38.83 33.70 39.92
C THR A 611 39.42 33.17 41.24
N GLY A 612 39.15 33.88 42.32
CA GLY A 612 39.61 33.45 43.65
C GLY A 612 39.70 34.57 44.67
N THR A 613 40.43 34.33 45.74
CA THR A 613 40.68 35.28 46.84
C THR A 613 42.18 35.40 47.11
N THR A 614 42.60 36.58 47.56
CA THR A 614 43.96 36.83 48.08
C THR A 614 44.16 36.24 49.48
N ALA A 615 43.04 35.85 50.15
CA ALA A 615 43.11 35.21 51.47
C ALA A 615 43.74 33.82 51.44
N ALA A 616 44.30 33.35 52.54
CA ALA A 616 44.89 32.02 52.67
C ALA A 616 43.87 30.88 52.47
N ASN A 617 42.61 31.16 52.70
CA ASN A 617 41.49 30.28 52.41
C ASN A 617 40.23 31.10 52.14
N ARG A 618 39.13 30.46 51.72
CA ARG A 618 37.88 31.13 51.32
C ARG A 618 37.04 31.63 52.50
N THR A 619 37.36 31.23 53.71
CA THR A 619 36.63 31.61 54.94
C THR A 619 37.34 32.68 55.75
N THR A 620 38.37 33.27 55.20
CA THR A 620 39.10 34.39 55.80
C THR A 620 39.02 35.63 54.91
N TYR A 621 39.25 36.79 55.53
CA TYR A 621 39.16 38.07 54.80
C TYR A 621 40.31 38.21 53.81
N GLY A 622 39.96 38.70 52.63
CA GLY A 622 40.88 38.99 51.53
C GLY A 622 40.10 39.63 50.40
N TYR A 623 40.77 39.94 49.32
CA TYR A 623 40.11 40.54 48.14
C TYR A 623 39.75 39.45 47.14
N THR A 624 38.61 39.62 46.52
CA THR A 624 38.09 38.61 45.59
C THR A 624 38.12 39.11 44.16
N GLN A 625 38.25 38.18 43.24
CA GLN A 625 37.88 38.42 41.85
C GLN A 625 37.09 37.23 41.26
N TYR A 626 36.16 37.56 40.37
CA TYR A 626 35.45 36.59 39.56
C TYR A 626 35.71 36.92 38.08
N ARG A 627 36.27 35.98 37.33
CA ARG A 627 36.61 36.14 35.90
C ARG A 627 37.24 37.50 35.61
N ASN A 628 38.32 37.82 36.33
CA ASN A 628 39.07 39.09 36.26
C ASN A 628 38.37 40.33 36.78
N ILE A 629 37.16 40.28 37.28
CA ILE A 629 36.45 41.40 37.86
C ILE A 629 36.74 41.40 39.37
N GLU A 630 37.45 42.42 39.88
CA GLU A 630 37.83 42.57 41.28
C GLU A 630 36.68 43.21 42.04
N GLY A 631 36.42 42.71 43.25
CA GLY A 631 35.56 43.37 44.22
C GLY A 631 34.08 43.50 43.84
N LEU A 632 33.46 42.42 43.28
CA LEU A 632 32.02 42.43 43.05
C LEU A 632 31.18 42.41 44.32
N TRP A 633 31.79 42.05 45.46
CA TRP A 633 31.14 42.00 46.78
C TRP A 633 32.10 42.29 47.91
N ASP A 634 33.15 43.08 47.67
CA ASP A 634 34.05 43.50 48.75
C ASP A 634 34.48 44.96 48.56
N ASN A 635 35.19 45.50 49.54
CA ASN A 635 35.84 46.79 49.59
C ASN A 635 34.89 47.98 49.70
N VAL A 636 34.06 48.28 48.67
CA VAL A 636 32.98 49.25 48.68
C VAL A 636 31.77 48.73 47.89
N TYR A 637 30.58 49.12 48.31
CA TYR A 637 29.37 48.90 47.48
C TYR A 637 29.44 49.66 46.16
N ASP A 638 28.84 49.14 45.14
CA ASP A 638 28.64 49.81 43.88
C ASP A 638 27.22 50.39 43.77
N TRP A 639 27.06 51.70 43.55
CA TRP A 639 25.81 52.24 43.08
C TRP A 639 25.42 51.51 41.79
N MET A 640 24.18 50.99 41.75
CA MET A 640 23.65 50.24 40.61
C MET A 640 22.58 51.04 39.89
N ASP A 641 22.81 51.34 38.62
CA ASP A 641 21.91 52.12 37.80
C ASP A 641 20.93 51.22 36.96
N GLY A 642 20.11 51.79 36.12
CA GLY A 642 19.11 51.07 35.32
C GLY A 642 17.95 50.49 36.12
N CYS A 643 17.84 50.75 37.38
CA CYS A 643 16.74 50.36 38.25
C CYS A 643 16.48 51.33 39.38
N TYR A 644 15.26 51.42 39.84
CA TYR A 644 14.90 52.19 41.06
C TYR A 644 13.68 51.61 41.76
N TYR A 645 13.53 51.91 43.05
CA TYR A 645 12.36 51.55 43.84
C TYR A 645 11.35 52.73 43.95
N ASN A 646 10.08 52.36 44.02
CA ASN A 646 8.99 53.25 44.38
C ASN A 646 7.91 52.49 45.14
N GLY A 647 6.78 53.17 45.48
CA GLY A 647 5.67 52.57 46.22
C GLY A 647 5.06 51.33 45.59
N ASN A 648 5.19 51.14 44.31
CA ASN A 648 4.65 50.03 43.54
C ASN A 648 5.64 48.85 43.40
N GLY A 649 6.94 49.08 43.64
CA GLY A 649 7.97 48.06 43.54
C GLY A 649 9.23 48.49 42.82
N MET A 650 9.90 47.52 42.19
CA MET A 650 11.11 47.70 41.41
C MET A 650 10.78 48.04 39.96
N ASN A 651 11.42 49.05 39.44
CA ASN A 651 11.31 49.50 38.06
C ASN A 651 12.64 49.32 37.31
N ILE A 652 12.62 48.82 36.08
CA ILE A 652 13.80 48.58 35.26
C ILE A 652 13.80 49.51 34.07
N ILE A 653 14.92 50.18 33.83
CA ILE A 653 15.17 51.07 32.70
C ILE A 653 16.26 50.43 31.86
N MET A 654 15.94 50.02 30.61
CA MET A 654 16.90 49.38 29.74
C MET A 654 17.83 50.37 29.00
N ASN A 655 17.30 51.48 28.52
CA ASN A 655 18.07 52.45 27.79
C ASN A 655 18.93 53.32 28.73
N PRO A 656 20.29 53.23 28.64
CA PRO A 656 21.18 53.94 29.53
C PRO A 656 21.00 55.50 29.49
N ALA A 657 20.61 56.03 28.33
CA ALA A 657 20.36 57.49 28.20
C ALA A 657 19.12 57.95 29.02
N ASN A 658 18.26 57.03 29.41
CA ASN A 658 17.03 57.32 30.19
C ASN A 658 17.17 56.94 31.66
N PHE A 659 18.36 56.56 32.16
CA PHE A 659 18.54 56.19 33.55
C PHE A 659 18.11 57.33 34.50
N SER A 660 17.31 56.96 35.50
CA SER A 660 16.68 57.88 36.41
C SER A 660 16.61 57.28 37.81
N ASP A 661 16.54 58.15 38.81
CA ASP A 661 16.38 57.69 40.21
C ASP A 661 14.92 57.58 40.65
N SER A 662 13.96 57.98 39.80
CA SER A 662 12.57 58.07 40.29
C SER A 662 11.49 57.91 39.21
N SER A 663 11.85 57.88 37.91
CA SER A 663 10.87 57.88 36.82
C SER A 663 11.30 57.06 35.64
N GLY A 664 10.34 56.71 34.79
CA GLY A 664 10.55 55.85 33.63
C GLY A 664 10.66 54.36 33.97
N GLY A 665 10.97 53.55 32.95
CA GLY A 665 11.14 52.10 33.09
C GLY A 665 9.84 51.33 33.20
N THR A 666 10.00 49.99 33.35
CA THR A 666 8.92 49.03 33.46
C THR A 666 8.87 48.47 34.88
N LEU A 667 7.70 48.55 35.51
CA LEU A 667 7.47 47.94 36.81
C LEU A 667 7.53 46.43 36.74
N ILE A 668 8.35 45.81 37.60
CA ILE A 668 8.54 44.34 37.64
C ILE A 668 7.67 43.71 38.72
N GLY A 669 7.74 44.25 39.93
CA GLY A 669 7.05 43.71 41.08
C GLY A 669 7.62 44.29 42.38
N LYS A 670 7.03 43.90 43.51
CA LYS A 670 7.43 44.35 44.86
C LYS A 670 8.31 43.29 45.49
N PRO A 671 9.64 43.50 45.63
CA PRO A 671 10.51 42.55 46.28
C PRO A 671 10.18 42.38 47.77
N SER A 672 10.31 41.18 48.32
CA SER A 672 10.32 40.93 49.74
C SER A 672 11.67 41.36 50.34
N SER A 673 11.66 41.96 51.52
CA SER A 673 12.87 42.40 52.21
C SER A 673 13.37 41.37 53.24
N GLY A 674 14.67 41.15 53.29
CA GLY A 674 15.38 40.21 54.15
C GLY A 674 16.07 39.10 53.32
N TRP A 675 16.32 37.96 53.92
CA TRP A 675 16.98 36.80 53.34
C TRP A 675 16.03 36.08 52.39
N PRO A 676 16.23 36.14 51.06
CA PRO A 676 15.30 35.55 50.12
C PRO A 676 15.19 34.03 50.27
N SER A 677 13.95 33.55 50.38
CA SER A 677 13.63 32.13 50.42
C SER A 677 12.78 31.66 49.20
N ALA A 678 12.25 32.60 48.45
CA ALA A 678 11.57 32.31 47.19
C ALA A 678 11.88 33.43 46.17
N ILE A 679 12.07 33.02 44.93
CA ILE A 679 12.42 33.90 43.80
C ILE A 679 11.35 33.84 42.72
N ALA A 680 10.93 35.00 42.22
CA ALA A 680 10.17 35.11 41.01
C ALA A 680 11.07 35.48 39.80
N VAL A 681 10.65 35.08 38.61
CA VAL A 681 11.16 35.56 37.35
C VAL A 681 10.12 36.56 36.83
N ALA A 682 10.53 37.69 36.34
CA ALA A 682 9.62 38.69 35.78
C ALA A 682 8.93 38.18 34.54
N THR A 683 7.69 38.58 34.32
CA THR A 683 6.86 38.19 33.17
C THR A 683 6.70 39.32 32.15
N ALA A 684 7.28 40.49 32.44
CA ALA A 684 7.26 41.61 31.48
C ALA A 684 8.13 41.31 30.24
N SER A 685 7.57 41.50 29.07
CA SER A 685 8.26 41.18 27.80
C SER A 685 9.60 41.91 27.67
N GLY A 686 10.66 41.15 27.36
CA GLY A 686 12.04 41.64 27.25
C GLY A 686 12.74 41.82 28.61
N LEU A 687 12.05 41.52 29.71
CA LEU A 687 12.58 41.61 31.08
C LEU A 687 12.52 40.27 31.83
N GLU A 688 12.33 39.15 31.13
CA GLU A 688 12.29 37.79 31.66
C GLU A 688 13.63 37.35 32.31
N TRP A 689 14.62 38.22 32.27
CA TRP A 689 15.90 38.04 32.93
C TRP A 689 15.92 38.52 34.38
N VAL A 690 14.95 39.34 34.77
CA VAL A 690 14.89 39.92 36.13
C VAL A 690 14.36 38.88 37.11
N ILE A 691 15.18 38.57 38.06
CA ILE A 691 14.80 37.74 39.22
C ILE A 691 14.67 38.64 40.47
N TYR A 692 13.68 38.42 41.32
CA TYR A 692 13.50 39.16 42.55
C TYR A 692 12.84 38.31 43.64
N PRO A 693 13.11 38.57 44.94
CA PRO A 693 12.55 37.80 46.03
C PRO A 693 11.06 38.05 46.20
N THR A 694 10.31 36.96 46.44
CA THR A 694 8.86 37.00 46.78
C THR A 694 8.57 36.50 48.19
N ALA A 695 9.55 35.92 48.87
CA ALA A 695 9.51 35.59 50.29
C ALA A 695 10.92 35.73 50.88
N ALA A 696 10.98 36.03 52.19
CA ALA A 696 12.23 36.28 52.91
C ALA A 696 12.18 35.58 54.29
N SER A 697 12.59 34.31 54.30
CA SER A 697 12.70 33.48 55.52
C SER A 697 13.98 32.65 55.53
N GLY A 698 14.95 33.03 54.69
CA GLY A 698 16.26 32.40 54.61
C GLY A 698 17.26 32.86 55.68
N SER A 699 18.55 32.61 55.41
CA SER A 699 19.68 33.02 56.25
C SER A 699 20.94 33.12 55.37
N GLU A 700 22.03 33.58 55.95
CA GLU A 700 23.37 33.64 55.33
C GLU A 700 23.92 32.30 54.80
N SER A 701 23.28 31.18 55.18
CA SER A 701 23.69 29.82 54.77
C SER A 701 22.59 29.03 54.07
N THR A 702 21.44 29.64 53.87
CA THR A 702 20.28 28.97 53.24
C THR A 702 19.68 29.78 52.10
N TYR A 703 19.04 29.08 51.17
CA TYR A 703 18.40 29.64 49.97
C TYR A 703 19.38 30.50 49.15
N VAL A 704 19.16 31.82 49.05
CA VAL A 704 20.01 32.73 48.24
C VAL A 704 21.29 33.14 48.97
N ALA A 705 21.31 33.07 50.31
CA ALA A 705 22.44 33.38 51.20
C ALA A 705 22.85 34.87 51.25
N ASP A 706 22.30 35.74 50.45
CA ASP A 706 22.55 37.18 50.42
C ASP A 706 21.25 37.94 50.72
N ASP A 707 21.33 39.02 51.49
CA ASP A 707 20.19 39.85 51.84
C ASP A 707 19.70 40.67 50.62
N TRP A 708 18.41 40.87 50.58
CA TRP A 708 17.76 41.73 49.61
C TRP A 708 16.78 42.66 50.32
N TYR A 709 16.94 43.94 50.15
CA TYR A 709 16.07 44.89 50.78
C TYR A 709 15.33 45.78 49.81
N TYR A 710 14.06 45.99 50.09
CA TYR A 710 13.17 46.89 49.37
C TYR A 710 12.64 47.95 50.30
N ASN A 711 12.65 49.21 49.83
CA ASN A 711 12.02 50.32 50.56
C ASN A 711 11.45 51.34 49.54
N ALA A 712 10.15 51.57 49.65
CA ALA A 712 9.44 52.46 48.74
C ALA A 712 9.89 53.94 48.76
N SER A 713 10.48 54.39 49.91
CA SER A 713 10.93 55.75 50.17
C SER A 713 12.38 56.01 49.76
N TYR A 714 13.14 54.95 49.42
CA TYR A 714 14.56 55.06 49.06
C TYR A 714 14.81 54.44 47.69
N PRO A 715 14.85 55.26 46.64
CA PRO A 715 14.80 54.74 45.27
C PRO A 715 16.10 54.21 44.73
N CYS A 716 17.26 54.58 45.24
CA CYS A 716 18.55 54.22 44.64
C CYS A 716 19.09 52.92 45.20
N LEU A 717 19.34 51.95 44.29
CA LEU A 717 19.87 50.65 44.68
C LEU A 717 21.40 50.66 44.63
N PHE A 718 22.02 49.89 45.50
CA PHE A 718 23.43 49.53 45.47
C PHE A 718 23.61 48.04 45.74
N CYS A 719 24.75 47.49 45.40
CA CYS A 719 25.02 46.06 45.43
C CYS A 719 26.44 45.73 45.87
N GLY A 720 26.67 44.43 46.10
CA GLY A 720 27.97 43.93 46.57
C GLY A 720 28.14 44.04 48.08
N GLY A 721 29.36 44.11 48.59
CA GLY A 721 29.72 44.28 49.98
C GLY A 721 30.72 45.39 50.19
N ASP A 722 30.88 45.87 51.45
CA ASP A 722 31.90 46.83 51.80
C ASP A 722 32.88 46.25 52.82
N TYR A 723 33.85 47.02 53.21
CA TYR A 723 34.90 46.65 54.19
C TYR A 723 34.42 46.49 55.61
N GLY A 724 33.19 46.87 55.94
CA GLY A 724 32.63 46.87 57.31
C GLY A 724 31.49 45.89 57.55
N GLN A 725 31.13 45.07 56.56
CA GLN A 725 29.96 44.19 56.64
C GLN A 725 30.35 42.70 56.72
N TYR A 726 29.38 41.86 57.05
CA TYR A 726 29.54 40.45 57.31
C TYR A 726 29.34 39.59 56.07
N GLN A 727 29.26 38.26 56.23
CA GLN A 727 29.24 37.21 55.22
C GLN A 727 27.92 37.15 54.40
N SER A 728 27.01 38.08 54.59
CA SER A 728 25.67 38.16 53.96
C SER A 728 25.61 39.08 52.76
N HIS A 729 26.74 39.58 52.31
CA HIS A 729 26.83 40.62 51.29
C HIS A 729 27.65 40.13 50.08
N GLY A 730 27.19 39.09 49.45
CA GLY A 730 27.82 38.50 48.27
C GLY A 730 27.31 39.06 46.93
N LEU A 731 27.47 38.25 45.88
CA LEU A 731 27.12 38.64 44.51
C LEU A 731 25.64 38.96 44.29
N PHE A 732 24.74 38.45 45.14
CA PHE A 732 23.29 38.64 45.01
C PHE A 732 22.73 39.70 45.97
N TYR A 733 23.54 40.30 46.81
CA TYR A 733 23.14 41.32 47.75
C TYR A 733 22.63 42.60 47.04
N VAL A 734 21.50 43.12 47.50
CA VAL A 734 20.89 44.36 47.02
C VAL A 734 20.32 45.12 48.19
N TYR A 735 20.70 46.40 48.28
CA TYR A 735 20.18 47.33 49.29
C TYR A 735 19.76 48.65 48.63
N TYR A 736 19.28 49.59 49.41
CA TYR A 736 18.73 50.86 48.94
C TYR A 736 19.28 52.04 49.71
N ASN A 737 19.19 53.23 49.07
CA ASN A 737 19.42 54.49 49.78
C ASN A 737 18.68 55.64 49.08
N GLY A 738 18.68 56.84 49.75
CA GLY A 738 18.11 58.04 49.16
C GLY A 738 18.91 58.55 47.95
N ALA A 739 18.24 59.28 47.03
CA ALA A 739 18.88 59.80 45.82
C ALA A 739 20.00 60.84 46.15
N SER A 740 19.92 61.51 47.31
CA SER A 740 20.94 62.45 47.78
C SER A 740 21.97 61.85 48.70
N SER A 741 21.91 60.53 48.99
CA SER A 741 22.82 59.88 49.92
C SER A 741 24.24 59.80 49.37
N THR A 742 25.20 60.09 50.34
CA THR A 742 26.65 59.96 50.07
C THR A 742 27.29 59.29 51.27
N TYR A 743 28.07 58.20 51.03
CA TYR A 743 28.71 57.46 52.12
C TYR A 743 30.12 57.05 51.74
N ALA A 744 31.02 56.96 52.70
CA ALA A 744 32.40 56.60 52.50
C ALA A 744 32.59 55.09 52.06
N TYR A 745 31.55 54.29 52.18
CA TYR A 745 31.53 52.89 51.90
C TYR A 745 30.70 52.60 50.58
N ILE A 746 30.14 53.60 49.89
CA ILE A 746 29.45 53.43 48.63
C ILE A 746 30.23 54.17 47.55
N GLY A 747 30.69 53.42 46.57
CA GLY A 747 31.36 53.88 45.38
C GLY A 747 30.53 53.64 44.11
N CYS A 748 31.23 53.48 43.02
CA CYS A 748 30.63 53.18 41.74
C CYS A 748 31.58 52.31 40.87
N ARG A 749 31.03 51.68 39.89
CA ARG A 749 31.73 50.96 38.84
C ARG A 749 31.21 51.41 37.48
N LEU A 750 32.06 51.37 36.48
CA LEU A 750 31.65 51.70 35.13
C LEU A 750 31.42 50.43 34.28
N GLN A 751 30.66 50.62 33.20
CA GLN A 751 30.53 49.65 32.14
C GLN A 751 30.69 50.40 30.77
N LYS A 752 31.07 49.66 29.74
CA LYS A 752 31.10 50.18 28.36
C LYS A 752 30.22 49.33 27.48
N LEU A 753 29.29 49.98 26.77
CA LEU A 753 28.31 49.41 25.86
C LEU A 753 28.63 49.97 24.47
N PRO A 754 29.44 49.24 23.63
CA PRO A 754 29.86 49.73 22.29
C PRO A 754 28.73 49.98 21.32
#